data_05de277e12e910975c18882a2e944b58
#
_entry.id   05de277e12e910975c18882a2e944b58
#
_cell.length_a   1.000
_cell.length_b   1.000
_cell.length_c   1.000
_cell.angle_alpha   90.00
_cell.angle_beta   90.00
_cell.angle_gamma   90.00
#
_symmetry.space_group_name_H-M   'P 1'
#
loop_
_entity.id
_entity.type
_entity.pdbx_description
1 polymer ?
#
loop_
_entity_poly.entity_id
_entity_poly.type
_entity_poly.pdbx_seq_one_letter_code
_entity_poly.pdbx_strand_id
1 'polypeptide(L)'
;MIGILGHVALSLAFVSALFATWFYYRASRIGDILAKGGHTQNGKTPSGARSAADGNPAAHGNPNGGTASAEHETTGSGTASSAAHDPLVLRADKYESIGNVLFFLKGSFTLFASGLLVYLLFTHQFQYYYVFNYTSTDLQNVYLWAAFYSGQEGSLLLWVLSSFLVGLALIKWTTKEYRAPVMVFMGLTQVFLLSMVSGFPVPGLGELGASPFRTLASEMADSPIFQRNPDFVPAEGSGLNDLLRSPWIIIHPPVIFLGFAMMTVPYAFALASLWKRKYHEWIHVALPWTLGANLCLLTAIFLGGYWAYVTLSFGGYWAWDPVENASLVPWIFGMAGIHAMLIQKKHASSHKASIIFAILAYVTIVYQTFLTRSGILGDSSVHSFVDLGLYNYLLMFMLVTAATGVGLLAYRYRELPEPEKESPLLSREFMMFSGAMVLFLVGLVIILGTSSPVLGRLFVDNPTPPDQQFYNNWSLPFGVLIGLLTVVTQYLWWKRHNAESLASALIAPTLAASILTISVVVWLDMKNLAYMIYLFAAIFAVAGNGIIMFRLMRSNPRRIGGTLTHIGFAVLMIGFLGAAFDRPMVDSQTREYNRAVAAGQVYDDDGFRVNQPVEFVELEKGLPKLIDGRYMVTFLSAEITEDRRPGEQEYEVQFEDINSGRTFVMRPTVYPMLSNSSPGAVEWTVDPDVRTGWYRDIFMYVAGSSLVDREIERMNRENPGQFQSIDQLGPQMAEYDPDLTEVTIRRGSTVQLGEYTITFRNFIYIDEAELPDNSIIGVKADLLMVHRESGESREVHPQYVLVTQEDGQYAFNPPEPLEFVEDGMVRFTEIRPERDEIALEIRGVEGEAEREWILLAAEHKPMISVVWLGTFLLMFGFSVAIMYRWADQKKRESQEKKNQNQNINLKDVPEDELAGTREEINQ
;
A
#
# COMPACT_ATOMS: atom_id res chain seq x y z
N MET A 1 -28.86 10.04 -23.25
CA MET A 1 -29.41 8.67 -23.32
C MET A 1 -28.51 7.65 -22.64
N ILE A 2 -27.20 7.56 -22.95
CA ILE A 2 -26.27 6.57 -22.36
C ILE A 2 -26.17 6.70 -20.84
N GLY A 3 -26.06 7.91 -20.30
CA GLY A 3 -26.02 8.14 -18.86
C GLY A 3 -27.26 7.61 -18.15
N ILE A 4 -28.47 7.81 -18.73
CA ILE A 4 -29.72 7.28 -18.16
C ILE A 4 -29.66 5.74 -18.11
N LEU A 5 -29.18 5.09 -19.20
CA LEU A 5 -29.04 3.64 -19.24
C LEU A 5 -28.06 3.13 -18.16
N GLY A 6 -26.93 3.83 -17.98
CA GLY A 6 -25.96 3.51 -16.93
C GLY A 6 -26.56 3.65 -15.53
N HIS A 7 -27.25 4.72 -15.27
CA HIS A 7 -27.94 4.98 -14.01
C HIS A 7 -29.03 3.92 -13.71
N VAL A 8 -29.87 3.60 -14.69
CA VAL A 8 -30.88 2.54 -14.57
C VAL A 8 -30.23 1.19 -14.31
N ALA A 9 -29.10 0.87 -15.00
CA ALA A 9 -28.40 -0.37 -14.79
C ALA A 9 -27.82 -0.49 -13.36
N LEU A 10 -27.23 0.57 -12.81
CA LEU A 10 -26.73 0.58 -11.42
C LEU A 10 -27.89 0.45 -10.42
N SER A 11 -29.01 1.14 -10.66
CA SER A 11 -30.23 1.02 -9.85
C SER A 11 -30.77 -0.41 -9.86
N LEU A 12 -30.82 -1.07 -11.03
CA LEU A 12 -31.23 -2.48 -11.15
C LEU A 12 -30.25 -3.43 -10.49
N ALA A 13 -28.94 -3.13 -10.56
CA ALA A 13 -27.91 -3.88 -9.85
C ALA A 13 -28.12 -3.79 -8.33
N PHE A 14 -28.37 -2.59 -7.81
CA PHE A 14 -28.66 -2.36 -6.39
C PHE A 14 -29.90 -3.14 -5.92
N VAL A 15 -31.03 -3.01 -6.63
CA VAL A 15 -32.28 -3.72 -6.32
C VAL A 15 -32.08 -5.25 -6.40
N SER A 16 -31.37 -5.72 -7.43
CA SER A 16 -31.03 -7.15 -7.56
C SER A 16 -30.17 -7.66 -6.42
N ALA A 17 -29.21 -6.84 -5.91
CA ALA A 17 -28.40 -7.20 -4.74
C ALA A 17 -29.22 -7.33 -3.46
N LEU A 18 -30.18 -6.41 -3.23
CA LEU A 18 -31.09 -6.46 -2.09
C LEU A 18 -31.91 -7.74 -2.11
N PHE A 19 -32.59 -8.04 -3.24
CA PHE A 19 -33.38 -9.25 -3.36
C PHE A 19 -32.54 -10.54 -3.32
N ALA A 20 -31.36 -10.58 -3.95
CA ALA A 20 -30.47 -11.71 -3.85
C ALA A 20 -30.10 -12.02 -2.39
N THR A 21 -29.71 -11.00 -1.64
CA THR A 21 -29.37 -11.09 -0.21
C THR A 21 -30.57 -11.61 0.59
N TRP A 22 -31.79 -11.09 0.34
CA TRP A 22 -33.01 -11.54 0.99
C TRP A 22 -33.33 -13.01 0.68
N PHE A 23 -33.18 -13.46 -0.57
CA PHE A 23 -33.45 -14.84 -0.96
C PHE A 23 -32.44 -15.82 -0.34
N TYR A 24 -31.14 -15.46 -0.29
CA TYR A 24 -30.14 -16.24 0.44
C TYR A 24 -30.45 -16.30 1.95
N TYR A 25 -30.90 -15.19 2.54
CA TYR A 25 -31.36 -15.18 3.93
C TYR A 25 -32.53 -16.15 4.16
N ARG A 26 -33.54 -16.12 3.28
CA ARG A 26 -34.70 -17.03 3.35
C ARG A 26 -34.28 -18.50 3.21
N ALA A 27 -33.41 -18.81 2.26
CA ALA A 27 -32.86 -20.16 2.07
C ALA A 27 -32.14 -20.64 3.33
N SER A 28 -31.27 -19.79 3.92
CA SER A 28 -30.52 -20.10 5.14
C SER A 28 -31.45 -20.34 6.35
N ARG A 29 -32.50 -19.53 6.52
CA ARG A 29 -33.48 -19.65 7.62
C ARG A 29 -34.30 -20.95 7.54
N ILE A 30 -34.72 -21.35 6.33
CA ILE A 30 -35.40 -22.63 6.15
C ILE A 30 -34.46 -23.80 6.50
N GLY A 31 -33.20 -23.73 6.08
CA GLY A 31 -32.19 -24.72 6.47
C GLY A 31 -32.01 -24.84 7.99
N ASP A 32 -32.15 -23.74 8.75
CA ASP A 32 -32.09 -23.76 10.21
C ASP A 32 -33.33 -24.47 10.83
N ILE A 33 -34.50 -24.28 10.26
CA ILE A 33 -35.73 -24.94 10.72
C ILE A 33 -35.64 -26.45 10.50
N LEU A 34 -35.14 -26.89 9.35
CA LEU A 34 -34.93 -28.30 9.04
C LEU A 34 -33.95 -28.96 10.00
N ALA A 35 -32.83 -28.28 10.28
CA ALA A 35 -31.83 -28.76 11.23
C ALA A 35 -32.40 -28.95 12.66
N LYS A 36 -33.31 -28.08 13.11
CA LYS A 36 -33.99 -28.16 14.40
C LYS A 36 -35.06 -29.26 14.43
N GLY A 37 -35.81 -29.44 13.33
CA GLY A 37 -36.87 -30.47 13.21
C GLY A 37 -36.31 -31.90 13.23
N GLY A 38 -35.14 -32.12 12.62
CA GLY A 38 -34.47 -33.41 12.66
C GLY A 38 -33.96 -33.84 14.05
N HIS A 39 -33.67 -32.90 14.94
CA HIS A 39 -33.28 -33.20 16.34
C HIS A 39 -34.47 -33.57 17.25
N THR A 40 -35.68 -33.14 16.91
CA THR A 40 -36.89 -33.47 17.73
C THR A 40 -37.46 -34.84 17.44
N GLN A 41 -37.15 -35.46 16.31
CA GLN A 41 -37.60 -36.86 16.02
C GLN A 41 -36.69 -37.92 16.63
N ASN A 42 -35.42 -37.66 16.91
CA ASN A 42 -34.50 -38.60 17.55
C ASN A 42 -34.47 -38.50 19.08
N GLY A 43 -35.24 -37.63 19.69
CA GLY A 43 -35.21 -37.27 21.12
C GLY A 43 -36.42 -37.79 21.94
N LYS A 44 -37.17 -38.81 21.50
CA LYS A 44 -38.16 -39.45 22.35
C LYS A 44 -37.58 -40.73 22.98
N THR A 45 -36.80 -40.58 24.05
CA THR A 45 -36.65 -41.56 25.09
C THR A 45 -37.72 -41.28 26.14
N PRO A 46 -38.46 -42.32 26.61
CA PRO A 46 -39.46 -42.12 27.67
C PRO A 46 -38.76 -41.83 28.99
N SER A 47 -38.94 -40.63 29.52
CA SER A 47 -38.65 -40.35 30.91
C SER A 47 -39.74 -40.92 31.79
N GLY A 48 -39.38 -41.78 32.72
CA GLY A 48 -40.27 -42.11 33.82
C GLY A 48 -39.89 -43.39 34.57
N ALA A 49 -39.00 -43.28 35.54
CA ALA A 49 -39.13 -44.12 36.78
C ALA A 49 -38.24 -43.52 37.85
N ARG A 50 -38.86 -42.99 38.89
CA ARG A 50 -38.25 -42.52 40.14
C ARG A 50 -37.69 -43.71 40.94
N SER A 51 -36.63 -43.38 41.67
CA SER A 51 -35.99 -44.12 42.75
C SER A 51 -36.90 -44.81 43.71
N ALA A 52 -36.54 -45.99 44.18
CA ALA A 52 -36.55 -46.39 45.56
C ALA A 52 -35.62 -47.58 45.80
N ALA A 53 -35.01 -47.54 46.93
CA ALA A 53 -33.98 -48.43 47.42
C ALA A 53 -34.44 -49.81 47.85
N ASP A 54 -33.47 -50.71 48.09
CA ASP A 54 -33.36 -51.82 49.00
C ASP A 54 -33.86 -53.18 48.55
N GLY A 55 -32.98 -54.17 48.75
CA GLY A 55 -33.33 -55.55 49.17
C GLY A 55 -33.11 -56.66 48.16
N ASN A 56 -32.03 -57.36 48.33
CA ASN A 56 -31.73 -58.75 47.93
C ASN A 56 -32.56 -59.75 48.71
N PRO A 57 -32.64 -61.12 48.42
CA PRO A 57 -32.47 -61.95 47.25
C PRO A 57 -33.49 -63.14 47.11
N ALA A 58 -33.25 -63.85 46.05
CA ALA A 58 -33.52 -65.29 45.95
C ALA A 58 -34.80 -65.87 45.29
N ALA A 59 -34.57 -66.76 44.32
CA ALA A 59 -35.11 -68.03 44.07
C ALA A 59 -36.32 -68.29 43.09
N HIS A 60 -35.98 -69.08 42.10
CA HIS A 60 -36.78 -70.19 41.50
C HIS A 60 -38.07 -69.94 40.67
N GLY A 61 -38.07 -70.55 39.48
CA GLY A 61 -39.23 -71.11 38.90
C GLY A 61 -39.57 -70.85 37.48
N ASN A 62 -39.15 -71.69 36.58
CA ASN A 62 -39.70 -71.95 35.23
C ASN A 62 -40.96 -72.85 35.38
N PRO A 63 -41.84 -73.21 34.40
CA PRO A 63 -42.00 -72.78 32.98
C PRO A 63 -43.49 -72.65 32.50
N ASN A 64 -43.59 -72.47 31.24
CA ASN A 64 -44.74 -72.83 30.35
C ASN A 64 -45.76 -71.82 29.86
N GLY A 65 -45.71 -71.62 28.57
CA GLY A 65 -46.87 -71.92 27.70
C GLY A 65 -47.68 -70.73 27.23
N GLY A 66 -47.78 -70.53 25.94
CA GLY A 66 -48.82 -69.76 25.37
C GLY A 66 -48.55 -69.14 24.01
N THR A 67 -48.83 -69.84 22.97
CA THR A 67 -48.90 -69.37 21.55
C THR A 67 -50.01 -68.37 21.33
N ALA A 68 -49.70 -67.28 20.63
CA ALA A 68 -50.70 -66.56 19.86
C ALA A 68 -49.98 -65.79 18.68
N SER A 69 -50.49 -66.09 17.53
CA SER A 69 -50.17 -65.57 16.20
C SER A 69 -50.24 -64.05 16.10
N ALA A 70 -49.36 -63.52 15.42
CA ALA A 70 -49.33 -62.11 15.12
C ALA A 70 -49.35 -61.80 13.61
N GLU A 71 -50.13 -60.89 13.25
CA GLU A 71 -50.30 -60.33 11.93
C GLU A 71 -49.09 -59.50 11.49
N HIS A 72 -48.75 -59.70 10.25
CA HIS A 72 -47.74 -58.92 9.49
C HIS A 72 -48.22 -57.52 9.21
N GLU A 73 -47.46 -56.51 9.69
CA GLU A 73 -47.44 -55.19 9.09
C GLU A 73 -46.07 -54.89 8.61
N THR A 74 -45.91 -54.91 7.30
CA THR A 74 -44.77 -54.40 6.55
C THR A 74 -44.78 -52.86 6.52
N THR A 75 -43.94 -52.20 7.29
CA THR A 75 -43.61 -50.82 7.00
C THR A 75 -42.13 -50.50 7.38
N GLY A 76 -41.32 -50.26 6.40
CA GLY A 76 -39.99 -49.81 6.72
C GLY A 76 -38.97 -49.70 5.59
N SER A 77 -39.32 -49.32 4.38
CA SER A 77 -38.34 -48.88 3.39
C SER A 77 -38.73 -47.49 2.86
N GLY A 78 -38.30 -46.43 3.59
CA GLY A 78 -38.71 -45.10 3.19
C GLY A 78 -37.95 -43.92 3.75
N THR A 79 -36.80 -44.09 4.44
CA THR A 79 -36.20 -42.94 5.15
C THR A 79 -35.06 -42.20 4.40
N ALA A 80 -34.46 -42.77 3.36
CA ALA A 80 -33.46 -42.05 2.56
C ALA A 80 -34.08 -41.37 1.31
N SER A 81 -35.20 -41.88 0.80
CA SER A 81 -35.94 -41.28 -0.33
C SER A 81 -36.87 -40.14 0.10
N SER A 82 -37.29 -40.10 1.37
CA SER A 82 -38.23 -39.07 1.87
C SER A 82 -37.56 -37.74 2.16
N ALA A 83 -36.26 -37.71 2.51
CA ALA A 83 -35.56 -36.46 2.76
C ALA A 83 -35.37 -35.58 1.50
N ALA A 84 -35.28 -36.24 0.33
CA ALA A 84 -35.19 -35.50 -0.94
C ALA A 84 -36.52 -34.87 -1.39
N HIS A 85 -37.67 -35.31 -0.84
CA HIS A 85 -39.00 -34.87 -1.17
C HIS A 85 -39.63 -33.95 -0.09
N ASP A 86 -38.84 -33.58 0.98
CA ASP A 86 -39.35 -32.65 1.98
C ASP A 86 -39.63 -31.29 1.32
N PRO A 87 -40.89 -30.81 1.37
CA PRO A 87 -41.28 -29.53 0.75
C PRO A 87 -40.45 -28.36 1.24
N LEU A 88 -39.88 -28.39 2.46
CA LEU A 88 -39.04 -27.36 3.02
C LEU A 88 -37.62 -27.38 2.38
N VAL A 89 -37.06 -28.55 2.09
CA VAL A 89 -35.76 -28.68 1.38
C VAL A 89 -35.90 -28.13 -0.04
N LEU A 90 -36.93 -28.54 -0.77
CA LEU A 90 -37.21 -28.03 -2.11
C LEU A 90 -37.43 -26.51 -2.12
N ARG A 91 -38.07 -25.97 -1.09
CA ARG A 91 -38.27 -24.53 -0.93
C ARG A 91 -36.97 -23.77 -0.62
N ALA A 92 -36.09 -24.33 0.21
CA ALA A 92 -34.77 -23.75 0.47
C ALA A 92 -33.92 -23.71 -0.81
N ASP A 93 -33.86 -24.83 -1.55
CA ASP A 93 -33.14 -24.93 -2.83
C ASP A 93 -33.69 -23.96 -3.88
N LYS A 94 -35.01 -23.78 -3.95
CA LYS A 94 -35.65 -22.80 -4.84
C LYS A 94 -35.22 -21.38 -4.49
N TYR A 95 -35.22 -21.02 -3.20
CA TYR A 95 -34.80 -19.68 -2.80
C TYR A 95 -33.30 -19.45 -3.04
N GLU A 96 -32.45 -20.44 -2.81
CA GLU A 96 -31.02 -20.35 -3.14
C GLU A 96 -30.82 -20.18 -4.64
N SER A 97 -31.55 -20.91 -5.48
CA SER A 97 -31.48 -20.78 -6.94
C SER A 97 -31.91 -19.40 -7.41
N ILE A 98 -33.01 -18.85 -6.86
CA ILE A 98 -33.43 -17.47 -7.17
C ILE A 98 -32.35 -16.47 -6.73
N GLY A 99 -31.77 -16.66 -5.54
CA GLY A 99 -30.65 -15.84 -5.05
C GLY A 99 -29.46 -15.86 -6.01
N ASN A 100 -29.09 -17.02 -6.54
CA ASN A 100 -28.02 -17.17 -7.53
C ASN A 100 -28.32 -16.43 -8.83
N VAL A 101 -29.56 -16.53 -9.35
CA VAL A 101 -29.99 -15.82 -10.57
C VAL A 101 -29.92 -14.31 -10.36
N LEU A 102 -30.45 -13.80 -9.23
CA LEU A 102 -30.43 -12.39 -8.92
C LEU A 102 -29.00 -11.86 -8.69
N PHE A 103 -28.13 -12.67 -8.08
CA PHE A 103 -26.73 -12.35 -7.93
C PHE A 103 -26.03 -12.24 -9.29
N PHE A 104 -26.33 -13.14 -10.22
CA PHE A 104 -25.83 -13.08 -11.58
C PHE A 104 -26.35 -11.84 -12.32
N LEU A 105 -27.67 -11.56 -12.24
CA LEU A 105 -28.29 -10.37 -12.84
C LEU A 105 -27.65 -9.07 -12.30
N LYS A 106 -27.46 -8.99 -10.97
CA LYS A 106 -26.73 -7.89 -10.33
C LYS A 106 -25.36 -7.67 -10.98
N GLY A 107 -24.58 -8.75 -11.12
CA GLY A 107 -23.26 -8.67 -11.74
C GLY A 107 -23.32 -8.27 -13.22
N SER A 108 -24.30 -8.77 -13.96
CA SER A 108 -24.50 -8.42 -15.37
C SER A 108 -24.86 -6.94 -15.55
N PHE A 109 -25.75 -6.39 -14.72
CA PHE A 109 -26.06 -4.97 -14.72
C PHE A 109 -24.87 -4.10 -14.32
N THR A 110 -24.09 -4.52 -13.32
CA THR A 110 -22.87 -3.82 -12.94
C THR A 110 -21.85 -3.81 -14.08
N LEU A 111 -21.64 -4.95 -14.73
CA LEU A 111 -20.72 -5.07 -15.86
C LEU A 111 -21.18 -4.22 -17.06
N PHE A 112 -22.49 -4.20 -17.33
CA PHE A 112 -23.06 -3.37 -18.38
C PHE A 112 -22.87 -1.87 -18.08
N ALA A 113 -23.18 -1.42 -16.85
CA ALA A 113 -22.93 -0.03 -16.45
C ALA A 113 -21.43 0.33 -16.54
N SER A 114 -20.54 -0.56 -16.10
CA SER A 114 -19.09 -0.37 -16.25
C SER A 114 -18.66 -0.25 -17.70
N GLY A 115 -19.22 -1.07 -18.61
CA GLY A 115 -18.95 -0.97 -20.03
C GLY A 115 -19.44 0.36 -20.64
N LEU A 116 -20.59 0.87 -20.19
CA LEU A 116 -21.07 2.19 -20.60
C LEU A 116 -20.16 3.31 -20.10
N LEU A 117 -19.67 3.23 -18.85
CA LEU A 117 -18.73 4.23 -18.31
C LEU A 117 -17.42 4.21 -19.09
N VAL A 118 -16.86 3.04 -19.38
CA VAL A 118 -15.67 2.90 -20.22
C VAL A 118 -15.91 3.52 -21.59
N TYR A 119 -17.06 3.25 -22.22
CA TYR A 119 -17.44 3.89 -23.50
C TYR A 119 -17.44 5.41 -23.40
N LEU A 120 -18.03 6.00 -22.34
CA LEU A 120 -18.07 7.45 -22.15
C LEU A 120 -16.66 8.06 -21.99
N LEU A 121 -15.76 7.37 -21.25
CA LEU A 121 -14.37 7.76 -21.07
C LEU A 121 -13.60 7.76 -22.41
N PHE A 122 -13.70 6.69 -23.19
CA PHE A 122 -13.01 6.56 -24.49
C PHE A 122 -13.57 7.48 -25.58
N THR A 123 -14.79 7.96 -25.42
CA THR A 123 -15.41 8.91 -26.35
C THR A 123 -15.41 10.35 -25.85
N HIS A 124 -14.68 10.63 -24.76
CA HIS A 124 -14.52 11.97 -24.18
C HIS A 124 -15.82 12.74 -24.03
N GLN A 125 -16.86 12.08 -23.44
CA GLN A 125 -18.17 12.69 -23.25
C GLN A 125 -18.17 13.63 -22.05
N PHE A 126 -17.53 14.80 -22.19
CA PHE A 126 -17.28 15.78 -21.10
C PHE A 126 -18.55 16.41 -20.50
N GLN A 127 -19.73 16.16 -21.06
CA GLN A 127 -21.00 16.51 -20.38
C GLN A 127 -21.26 15.68 -19.13
N TYR A 128 -20.50 14.61 -18.85
CA TYR A 128 -20.57 13.82 -17.63
C TYR A 128 -19.46 14.25 -16.66
N TYR A 129 -19.83 14.52 -15.41
CA TYR A 129 -18.93 15.01 -14.37
C TYR A 129 -17.70 14.09 -14.17
N TYR A 130 -17.93 12.78 -14.13
CA TYR A 130 -16.86 11.80 -13.98
C TYR A 130 -15.88 11.82 -15.18
N VAL A 131 -16.40 11.90 -16.39
CA VAL A 131 -15.56 11.94 -17.61
C VAL A 131 -14.75 13.23 -17.66
N PHE A 132 -15.36 14.36 -17.36
CA PHE A 132 -14.71 15.67 -17.32
C PHE A 132 -13.55 15.68 -16.32
N ASN A 133 -13.73 15.14 -15.10
CA ASN A 133 -12.72 15.21 -14.05
C ASN A 133 -11.53 14.23 -14.24
N TYR A 134 -11.72 13.13 -14.98
CA TYR A 134 -10.70 12.07 -15.03
C TYR A 134 -10.16 11.78 -16.43
N THR A 135 -10.56 12.54 -17.45
CA THR A 135 -10.04 12.40 -18.81
C THR A 135 -9.79 13.73 -19.48
N SER A 136 -8.90 13.72 -20.49
CA SER A 136 -8.60 14.82 -21.41
C SER A 136 -8.35 14.24 -22.79
N THR A 137 -8.34 15.06 -23.83
CA THR A 137 -8.14 14.60 -25.21
C THR A 137 -6.72 14.15 -25.49
N ASP A 138 -5.74 14.66 -24.74
CA ASP A 138 -4.32 14.27 -24.78
C ASP A 138 -4.01 12.94 -24.10
N LEU A 139 -4.95 12.43 -23.25
CA LEU A 139 -4.70 11.28 -22.41
C LEU A 139 -4.56 9.99 -23.24
N GLN A 140 -3.43 9.32 -23.12
CA GLN A 140 -3.15 8.07 -23.81
C GLN A 140 -4.21 6.99 -23.48
N ASN A 141 -4.56 6.16 -24.47
CA ASN A 141 -5.59 5.11 -24.33
C ASN A 141 -5.38 4.16 -23.14
N VAL A 142 -4.14 3.91 -22.76
CA VAL A 142 -3.82 3.04 -21.62
C VAL A 142 -4.28 3.66 -20.29
N TYR A 143 -4.20 4.98 -20.16
CA TYR A 143 -4.66 5.71 -18.98
C TYR A 143 -6.17 5.95 -18.98
N LEU A 144 -6.85 5.92 -20.13
CA LEU A 144 -8.31 5.91 -20.19
C LEU A 144 -8.91 4.68 -19.49
N TRP A 145 -8.22 3.50 -19.56
CA TRP A 145 -8.60 2.35 -18.72
C TRP A 145 -8.42 2.62 -17.24
N ALA A 146 -7.35 3.32 -16.86
CA ALA A 146 -7.09 3.70 -15.46
C ALA A 146 -8.10 4.74 -14.96
N ALA A 147 -8.53 5.66 -15.81
CA ALA A 147 -9.55 6.65 -15.51
C ALA A 147 -10.87 6.02 -15.01
N PHE A 148 -11.19 4.79 -15.46
CA PHE A 148 -12.36 4.05 -14.99
C PHE A 148 -12.39 3.88 -13.46
N TYR A 149 -11.27 3.72 -12.79
CA TYR A 149 -11.18 3.50 -11.35
C TYR A 149 -10.37 4.57 -10.60
N SER A 150 -9.98 5.65 -11.26
CA SER A 150 -9.21 6.74 -10.64
C SER A 150 -10.09 7.59 -9.72
N GLY A 151 -11.39 7.72 -10.03
CA GLY A 151 -12.36 8.41 -9.17
C GLY A 151 -12.96 7.53 -8.07
N GLN A 152 -13.66 8.15 -7.13
CA GLN A 152 -14.31 7.44 -6.03
C GLN A 152 -15.37 6.45 -6.53
N GLU A 153 -16.28 6.88 -7.41
CA GLU A 153 -17.40 6.10 -7.92
C GLU A 153 -16.89 4.91 -8.73
N GLY A 154 -15.92 5.14 -9.63
CA GLY A 154 -15.35 4.09 -10.47
C GLY A 154 -14.58 3.05 -9.67
N SER A 155 -13.87 3.46 -8.64
CA SER A 155 -13.12 2.54 -7.75
C SER A 155 -14.05 1.69 -6.88
N LEU A 156 -15.16 2.26 -6.37
CA LEU A 156 -16.20 1.50 -5.69
C LEU A 156 -16.86 0.49 -6.65
N LEU A 157 -17.08 0.89 -7.91
CA LEU A 157 -17.61 0.04 -8.96
C LEU A 157 -16.66 -1.14 -9.27
N LEU A 158 -15.35 -0.88 -9.32
CA LEU A 158 -14.33 -1.92 -9.44
C LEU A 158 -14.35 -2.91 -8.26
N TRP A 159 -14.60 -2.42 -7.03
CA TRP A 159 -14.78 -3.30 -5.86
C TRP A 159 -16.02 -4.17 -5.97
N VAL A 160 -17.15 -3.63 -6.46
CA VAL A 160 -18.37 -4.40 -6.74
C VAL A 160 -18.11 -5.49 -7.79
N LEU A 161 -17.37 -5.18 -8.87
CA LEU A 161 -16.99 -6.15 -9.90
C LEU A 161 -16.06 -7.25 -9.33
N SER A 162 -15.06 -6.87 -8.56
CA SER A 162 -14.16 -7.81 -7.87
C SER A 162 -14.93 -8.73 -6.93
N SER A 163 -15.86 -8.16 -6.15
CA SER A 163 -16.76 -8.91 -5.26
C SER A 163 -17.73 -9.82 -6.01
N PHE A 164 -18.13 -9.43 -7.22
CA PHE A 164 -18.94 -10.30 -8.09
C PHE A 164 -18.14 -11.53 -8.54
N LEU A 165 -16.91 -11.35 -8.99
CA LEU A 165 -16.04 -12.47 -9.38
C LEU A 165 -15.79 -13.43 -8.21
N VAL A 166 -15.48 -12.91 -7.02
CA VAL A 166 -15.30 -13.70 -5.80
C VAL A 166 -16.59 -14.44 -5.44
N GLY A 167 -17.74 -13.77 -5.54
CA GLY A 167 -19.04 -14.38 -5.25
C GLY A 167 -19.40 -15.51 -6.22
N LEU A 168 -19.10 -15.39 -7.53
CA LEU A 168 -19.25 -16.49 -8.49
C LEU A 168 -18.41 -17.70 -8.10
N ALA A 169 -17.16 -17.46 -7.69
CA ALA A 169 -16.27 -18.50 -7.21
C ALA A 169 -16.81 -19.17 -5.92
N LEU A 170 -17.37 -18.40 -5.00
CA LEU A 170 -18.03 -18.92 -3.79
C LEU A 170 -19.27 -19.76 -4.11
N ILE A 171 -20.13 -19.31 -5.01
CA ILE A 171 -21.30 -20.10 -5.46
C ILE A 171 -20.86 -21.47 -5.99
N LYS A 172 -19.75 -21.51 -6.76
CA LYS A 172 -19.26 -22.73 -7.38
C LYS A 172 -18.53 -23.65 -6.41
N TRP A 173 -17.71 -23.11 -5.49
CA TRP A 173 -16.76 -23.92 -4.70
C TRP A 173 -17.09 -24.02 -3.21
N THR A 174 -18.14 -23.31 -2.72
CA THR A 174 -18.59 -23.46 -1.34
C THR A 174 -19.57 -24.63 -1.21
N THR A 175 -19.44 -25.39 -0.14
CA THR A 175 -20.38 -26.49 0.19
C THR A 175 -21.81 -25.97 0.36
N LYS A 176 -22.80 -26.77 -0.02
CA LYS A 176 -24.22 -26.38 0.01
C LYS A 176 -24.65 -25.84 1.38
N GLU A 177 -24.07 -26.33 2.43
CA GLU A 177 -24.38 -25.94 3.81
C GLU A 177 -23.98 -24.50 4.15
N TYR A 178 -22.81 -24.06 3.68
CA TYR A 178 -22.29 -22.70 3.94
C TYR A 178 -22.62 -21.70 2.85
N ARG A 179 -23.02 -22.14 1.65
CA ARG A 179 -23.22 -21.27 0.49
C ARG A 179 -24.21 -20.15 0.76
N ALA A 180 -25.46 -20.50 1.11
CA ALA A 180 -26.50 -19.49 1.34
C ALA A 180 -26.14 -18.50 2.47
N PRO A 181 -25.70 -18.93 3.68
CA PRO A 181 -25.35 -17.98 4.74
C PRO A 181 -24.11 -17.13 4.42
N VAL A 182 -23.09 -17.65 3.74
CA VAL A 182 -21.92 -16.87 3.28
C VAL A 182 -22.37 -15.81 2.26
N MET A 183 -23.22 -16.19 1.31
CA MET A 183 -23.74 -15.26 0.30
C MET A 183 -24.64 -14.15 0.88
N VAL A 184 -25.24 -14.34 2.07
CA VAL A 184 -25.95 -13.25 2.77
C VAL A 184 -24.97 -12.15 3.14
N PHE A 185 -23.84 -12.47 3.76
CA PHE A 185 -22.87 -11.47 4.20
C PHE A 185 -22.11 -10.85 3.03
N MET A 186 -21.79 -11.63 2.01
CA MET A 186 -21.28 -11.12 0.74
C MET A 186 -22.27 -10.16 0.07
N GLY A 187 -23.55 -10.51 0.06
CA GLY A 187 -24.63 -9.68 -0.49
C GLY A 187 -24.81 -8.37 0.28
N LEU A 188 -24.75 -8.42 1.61
CA LEU A 188 -24.83 -7.22 2.47
C LEU A 188 -23.72 -6.22 2.13
N THR A 189 -22.47 -6.67 2.00
CA THR A 189 -21.36 -5.82 1.55
C THR A 189 -21.65 -5.17 0.20
N GLN A 190 -22.16 -5.94 -0.77
CA GLN A 190 -22.42 -5.42 -2.11
C GLN A 190 -23.62 -4.47 -2.15
N VAL A 191 -24.62 -4.66 -1.28
CA VAL A 191 -25.71 -3.69 -1.12
C VAL A 191 -25.17 -2.34 -0.67
N PHE A 192 -24.25 -2.31 0.32
CA PHE A 192 -23.63 -1.05 0.73
C PHE A 192 -22.78 -0.42 -0.37
N LEU A 193 -21.94 -1.19 -1.05
CA LEU A 193 -21.11 -0.66 -2.13
C LEU A 193 -21.94 -0.09 -3.28
N LEU A 194 -23.01 -0.81 -3.69
CA LEU A 194 -23.91 -0.36 -4.73
C LEU A 194 -24.76 0.84 -4.29
N SER A 195 -25.12 0.95 -3.01
CA SER A 195 -25.84 2.14 -2.52
C SER A 195 -25.03 3.42 -2.68
N MET A 196 -23.70 3.34 -2.59
CA MET A 196 -22.81 4.49 -2.75
C MET A 196 -22.64 4.97 -4.19
N VAL A 197 -22.92 4.10 -5.19
CA VAL A 197 -22.70 4.43 -6.62
C VAL A 197 -23.97 4.35 -7.49
N SER A 198 -25.11 3.97 -6.90
CA SER A 198 -26.31 3.71 -7.70
C SER A 198 -27.03 4.97 -8.16
N GLY A 199 -26.92 6.07 -7.43
CA GLY A 199 -27.76 7.24 -7.65
C GLY A 199 -29.27 6.91 -7.58
N PHE A 200 -29.66 5.90 -6.78
CA PHE A 200 -31.04 5.43 -6.71
C PHE A 200 -31.96 6.49 -6.10
N PRO A 201 -33.04 6.91 -6.79
CA PRO A 201 -33.92 7.96 -6.27
C PRO A 201 -34.73 7.42 -5.08
N VAL A 202 -34.63 8.11 -3.94
CA VAL A 202 -35.42 7.81 -2.73
C VAL A 202 -36.40 8.94 -2.45
N PRO A 203 -37.69 8.68 -2.48
CA PRO A 203 -38.71 9.72 -2.23
C PRO A 203 -38.47 10.43 -0.89
N GLY A 204 -38.32 11.75 -0.91
CA GLY A 204 -38.10 12.59 0.27
C GLY A 204 -36.67 12.66 0.77
N LEU A 205 -35.71 11.86 0.25
CA LEU A 205 -34.28 11.87 0.63
C LEU A 205 -33.37 12.25 -0.54
N GLY A 206 -33.87 12.34 -1.78
CA GLY A 206 -33.05 12.62 -2.95
C GLY A 206 -32.42 11.34 -3.56
N GLU A 207 -31.22 11.46 -4.09
CA GLU A 207 -30.49 10.33 -4.68
C GLU A 207 -29.61 9.63 -3.64
N LEU A 208 -29.57 8.31 -3.71
CA LEU A 208 -28.75 7.46 -2.85
C LEU A 208 -27.35 7.30 -3.46
N GLY A 209 -26.35 7.92 -2.86
CA GLY A 209 -24.94 7.87 -3.29
C GLY A 209 -24.61 8.78 -4.48
N ALA A 210 -23.42 8.62 -5.03
CA ALA A 210 -22.88 9.38 -6.16
C ALA A 210 -22.76 8.49 -7.39
N SER A 211 -23.56 8.76 -8.43
CA SER A 211 -23.50 7.99 -9.67
C SER A 211 -22.43 8.54 -10.61
N PRO A 212 -21.58 7.70 -11.24
CA PRO A 212 -20.60 8.16 -12.23
C PRO A 212 -21.26 8.67 -13.52
N PHE A 213 -22.60 8.57 -13.64
CA PHE A 213 -23.36 9.03 -14.80
C PHE A 213 -24.03 10.39 -14.60
N ARG A 214 -23.73 11.11 -13.51
CA ARG A 214 -24.22 12.46 -13.29
C ARG A 214 -23.65 13.42 -14.33
N THR A 215 -24.47 14.37 -14.77
CA THR A 215 -24.02 15.38 -15.72
C THR A 215 -23.25 16.50 -15.03
N LEU A 216 -22.33 17.12 -15.76
CA LEU A 216 -21.58 18.27 -15.27
C LEU A 216 -22.52 19.42 -14.87
N ALA A 217 -23.53 19.68 -15.67
CA ALA A 217 -24.56 20.68 -15.38
C ALA A 217 -25.36 20.42 -14.09
N SER A 218 -25.59 19.13 -13.72
CA SER A 218 -26.28 18.80 -12.46
C SER A 218 -25.39 18.99 -11.23
N GLU A 219 -24.10 18.70 -11.33
CA GLU A 219 -23.14 18.84 -10.22
C GLU A 219 -22.70 20.30 -10.02
N MET A 220 -22.61 21.08 -11.09
CA MET A 220 -22.17 22.47 -11.10
C MET A 220 -23.33 23.45 -11.40
N ALA A 221 -24.55 23.11 -10.98
CA ALA A 221 -25.75 23.92 -11.26
C ALA A 221 -25.65 25.39 -10.79
N ASP A 222 -24.89 25.63 -9.72
CA ASP A 222 -24.67 26.98 -9.15
C ASP A 222 -23.62 27.78 -9.93
N SER A 223 -22.87 27.16 -10.84
CA SER A 223 -21.86 27.86 -11.65
C SER A 223 -22.54 28.82 -12.66
N PRO A 224 -22.03 30.06 -12.80
CA PRO A 224 -22.58 31.05 -13.72
C PRO A 224 -22.67 30.58 -15.17
N ILE A 225 -21.78 29.66 -15.60
CA ILE A 225 -21.78 29.13 -16.97
C ILE A 225 -23.02 28.26 -17.22
N PHE A 226 -23.37 27.38 -16.28
CA PHE A 226 -24.52 26.47 -16.41
C PHE A 226 -25.86 27.18 -16.11
N GLN A 227 -25.83 28.26 -15.30
CA GLN A 227 -27.01 29.10 -15.12
C GLN A 227 -27.39 29.85 -16.42
N ARG A 228 -26.39 30.23 -17.24
CA ARG A 228 -26.59 30.92 -18.52
C ARG A 228 -26.81 29.96 -19.68
N ASN A 229 -26.16 28.83 -19.68
CA ASN A 229 -26.25 27.82 -20.74
C ASN A 229 -26.22 26.40 -20.12
N PRO A 230 -27.39 25.83 -19.75
CA PRO A 230 -27.47 24.49 -19.15
C PRO A 230 -26.94 23.36 -20.06
N ASP A 231 -26.90 23.59 -21.37
CA ASP A 231 -26.42 22.60 -22.36
C ASP A 231 -24.94 22.78 -22.70
N PHE A 232 -24.22 23.61 -21.96
CA PHE A 232 -22.78 23.82 -22.19
C PHE A 232 -22.01 22.49 -21.97
N VAL A 233 -21.15 22.16 -22.91
CA VAL A 233 -20.21 21.05 -22.83
C VAL A 233 -18.80 21.61 -23.01
N PRO A 234 -17.89 21.41 -22.06
CA PRO A 234 -16.48 21.79 -22.21
C PRO A 234 -15.86 21.12 -23.42
N ALA A 235 -14.96 21.83 -24.09
CA ALA A 235 -14.19 21.27 -25.19
C ALA A 235 -13.10 20.28 -24.71
N GLU A 236 -12.68 20.46 -23.45
CA GLU A 236 -11.61 19.68 -22.83
C GLU A 236 -12.00 19.26 -21.39
N GLY A 237 -11.47 18.15 -20.93
CA GLY A 237 -11.62 17.70 -19.54
C GLY A 237 -10.47 18.14 -18.65
N SER A 238 -10.62 18.00 -17.34
CA SER A 238 -9.56 18.33 -16.36
C SER A 238 -8.35 17.37 -16.42
N GLY A 239 -8.53 16.21 -17.07
CA GLY A 239 -7.46 15.21 -17.20
C GLY A 239 -7.31 14.29 -15.99
N LEU A 240 -6.46 13.29 -16.15
CA LEU A 240 -6.05 12.42 -15.07
C LEU A 240 -4.93 13.12 -14.30
N ASN A 241 -5.01 13.09 -12.95
CA ASN A 241 -3.92 13.61 -12.11
C ASN A 241 -2.56 13.04 -12.57
N ASP A 242 -1.58 13.89 -12.75
CA ASP A 242 -0.29 13.56 -13.34
C ASP A 242 0.51 12.52 -12.54
N LEU A 243 0.37 12.48 -11.21
CA LEU A 243 0.92 11.41 -10.36
C LEU A 243 0.36 10.02 -10.72
N LEU A 244 -0.82 9.97 -11.32
CA LEU A 244 -1.48 8.73 -11.74
C LEU A 244 -1.10 8.33 -13.18
N ARG A 245 -0.43 9.19 -13.96
CA ARG A 245 0.06 8.87 -15.32
C ARG A 245 1.30 7.96 -15.26
N SER A 246 1.15 6.80 -14.61
CA SER A 246 2.18 5.80 -14.40
C SER A 246 1.68 4.41 -14.79
N PRO A 247 2.52 3.52 -15.36
CA PRO A 247 2.12 2.14 -15.67
C PRO A 247 1.58 1.35 -14.47
N TRP A 248 1.96 1.72 -13.27
CA TRP A 248 1.54 1.02 -12.02
C TRP A 248 0.09 1.25 -11.67
N ILE A 249 -0.53 2.37 -12.10
CA ILE A 249 -1.96 2.61 -11.92
C ILE A 249 -2.80 1.51 -12.58
N ILE A 250 -2.31 0.90 -13.67
CA ILE A 250 -3.06 -0.12 -14.42
C ILE A 250 -3.20 -1.41 -13.62
N ILE A 251 -2.17 -1.76 -12.82
CA ILE A 251 -2.09 -3.08 -12.17
C ILE A 251 -2.46 -3.01 -10.69
N HIS A 252 -1.97 -2.00 -9.94
CA HIS A 252 -2.12 -1.93 -8.48
C HIS A 252 -3.59 -1.82 -8.03
N PRO A 253 -4.44 -0.87 -8.53
CA PRO A 253 -5.81 -0.74 -8.04
C PRO A 253 -6.70 -1.96 -8.31
N PRO A 254 -6.66 -2.63 -9.49
CA PRO A 254 -7.38 -3.89 -9.67
C PRO A 254 -7.00 -4.99 -8.67
N VAL A 255 -5.73 -5.10 -8.33
CA VAL A 255 -5.26 -6.13 -7.39
C VAL A 255 -5.67 -5.81 -5.95
N ILE A 256 -5.62 -4.53 -5.52
CA ILE A 256 -6.02 -4.17 -4.15
C ILE A 256 -7.53 -4.34 -3.95
N PHE A 257 -8.38 -3.95 -4.91
CA PHE A 257 -9.82 -4.15 -4.82
C PHE A 257 -10.21 -5.63 -4.87
N LEU A 258 -9.47 -6.46 -5.61
CA LEU A 258 -9.62 -7.90 -5.52
C LEU A 258 -9.24 -8.42 -4.12
N GLY A 259 -8.17 -7.90 -3.52
CA GLY A 259 -7.77 -8.19 -2.14
C GLY A 259 -8.86 -7.83 -1.14
N PHE A 260 -9.48 -6.65 -1.25
CA PHE A 260 -10.60 -6.21 -0.42
C PHE A 260 -11.81 -7.13 -0.56
N ALA A 261 -12.17 -7.48 -1.80
CA ALA A 261 -13.25 -8.41 -2.08
C ALA A 261 -12.99 -9.81 -1.51
N MET A 262 -11.76 -10.31 -1.60
CA MET A 262 -11.37 -11.60 -1.04
C MET A 262 -11.34 -11.60 0.49
N MET A 263 -10.97 -10.47 1.15
CA MET A 263 -10.98 -10.36 2.61
C MET A 263 -12.41 -10.41 3.20
N THR A 264 -13.45 -10.12 2.41
CA THR A 264 -14.84 -10.34 2.81
C THR A 264 -15.14 -11.83 3.07
N VAL A 265 -14.41 -12.74 2.41
CA VAL A 265 -14.70 -14.19 2.47
C VAL A 265 -14.48 -14.77 3.87
N PRO A 266 -13.30 -14.65 4.53
CA PRO A 266 -13.12 -15.15 5.89
C PRO A 266 -14.11 -14.53 6.89
N TYR A 267 -14.45 -13.25 6.75
CA TYR A 267 -15.48 -12.59 7.53
C TYR A 267 -16.85 -13.26 7.33
N ALA A 268 -17.29 -13.45 6.09
CA ALA A 268 -18.55 -14.07 5.77
C ALA A 268 -18.65 -15.52 6.30
N PHE A 269 -17.58 -16.31 6.20
CA PHE A 269 -17.52 -17.65 6.77
C PHE A 269 -17.57 -17.64 8.29
N ALA A 270 -16.85 -16.72 8.95
CA ALA A 270 -16.89 -16.57 10.40
C ALA A 270 -18.31 -16.25 10.90
N LEU A 271 -19.01 -15.32 10.25
CA LEU A 271 -20.38 -14.97 10.59
C LEU A 271 -21.36 -16.09 10.26
N ALA A 272 -21.18 -16.78 9.13
CA ALA A 272 -21.98 -17.96 8.79
C ALA A 272 -21.81 -19.08 9.83
N SER A 273 -20.61 -19.29 10.36
CA SER A 273 -20.32 -20.26 11.41
C SER A 273 -21.03 -19.90 12.72
N LEU A 274 -21.00 -18.62 13.12
CA LEU A 274 -21.73 -18.10 14.30
C LEU A 274 -23.24 -18.25 14.11
N TRP A 275 -23.75 -17.94 12.94
CA TRP A 275 -25.19 -18.08 12.63
C TRP A 275 -25.63 -19.54 12.72
N LYS A 276 -24.88 -20.46 12.05
CA LYS A 276 -25.19 -21.89 11.97
C LYS A 276 -24.82 -22.67 13.22
N ARG A 277 -24.13 -22.08 14.19
CA ARG A 277 -23.57 -22.76 15.38
C ARG A 277 -22.60 -23.90 15.03
N LYS A 278 -21.87 -23.74 13.88
CA LYS A 278 -20.89 -24.69 13.40
C LYS A 278 -19.49 -24.12 13.56
N TYR A 279 -19.00 -24.09 14.78
CA TYR A 279 -17.83 -23.32 15.19
C TYR A 279 -16.50 -23.96 14.80
N HIS A 280 -16.48 -25.23 14.43
CA HIS A 280 -15.25 -25.95 14.09
C HIS A 280 -15.08 -26.17 12.58
N GLU A 281 -16.13 -26.50 11.87
CA GLU A 281 -16.08 -27.03 10.50
C GLU A 281 -15.74 -25.98 9.45
N TRP A 282 -16.13 -24.73 9.68
CA TRP A 282 -15.96 -23.63 8.72
C TRP A 282 -14.52 -23.38 8.30
N ILE A 283 -13.54 -23.68 9.17
CA ILE A 283 -12.12 -23.46 8.92
C ILE A 283 -11.61 -24.27 7.75
N HIS A 284 -12.12 -25.49 7.58
CA HIS A 284 -11.65 -26.36 6.50
C HIS A 284 -11.93 -25.76 5.12
N VAL A 285 -13.05 -25.04 5.00
CA VAL A 285 -13.45 -24.36 3.76
C VAL A 285 -12.85 -22.95 3.68
N ALA A 286 -12.83 -22.21 4.80
CA ALA A 286 -12.40 -20.82 4.84
C ALA A 286 -10.88 -20.64 4.73
N LEU A 287 -10.06 -21.57 5.26
CA LEU A 287 -8.61 -21.39 5.33
C LEU A 287 -7.92 -21.20 3.96
N PRO A 288 -8.23 -21.96 2.89
CA PRO A 288 -7.67 -21.70 1.57
C PRO A 288 -8.03 -20.31 1.04
N TRP A 289 -9.26 -19.85 1.28
CA TRP A 289 -9.71 -18.52 0.91
C TRP A 289 -8.97 -17.41 1.69
N THR A 290 -8.79 -17.60 2.99
CA THR A 290 -8.06 -16.67 3.85
C THR A 290 -6.60 -16.53 3.42
N LEU A 291 -5.95 -17.64 3.06
CA LEU A 291 -4.61 -17.61 2.48
C LEU A 291 -4.58 -16.86 1.15
N GLY A 292 -5.55 -17.11 0.26
CA GLY A 292 -5.67 -16.42 -1.01
C GLY A 292 -5.91 -14.91 -0.84
N ALA A 293 -6.78 -14.52 0.09
CA ALA A 293 -7.05 -13.13 0.41
C ALA A 293 -5.79 -12.39 0.91
N ASN A 294 -5.03 -13.02 1.81
CA ASN A 294 -3.78 -12.45 2.31
C ASN A 294 -2.70 -12.39 1.21
N LEU A 295 -2.61 -13.38 0.33
CA LEU A 295 -1.69 -13.32 -0.81
C LEU A 295 -2.04 -12.17 -1.76
N CYS A 296 -3.32 -12.01 -2.08
CA CYS A 296 -3.78 -10.94 -2.97
C CYS A 296 -3.50 -9.55 -2.37
N LEU A 297 -3.79 -9.37 -1.09
CA LEU A 297 -3.55 -8.11 -0.39
C LEU A 297 -2.05 -7.82 -0.26
N LEU A 298 -1.22 -8.84 0.05
CA LEU A 298 0.24 -8.71 0.04
C LEU A 298 0.77 -8.28 -1.33
N THR A 299 0.25 -8.89 -2.40
CA THR A 299 0.64 -8.53 -3.77
C THR A 299 0.27 -7.07 -4.07
N ALA A 300 -0.90 -6.62 -3.62
CA ALA A 300 -1.31 -5.23 -3.77
C ALA A 300 -0.40 -4.26 -3.00
N ILE A 301 -0.09 -4.56 -1.74
CA ILE A 301 0.84 -3.76 -0.91
C ILE A 301 2.21 -3.67 -1.60
N PHE A 302 2.73 -4.80 -2.09
CA PHE A 302 3.99 -4.82 -2.84
C PHE A 302 3.95 -3.93 -4.08
N LEU A 303 2.89 -4.04 -4.90
CA LEU A 303 2.75 -3.22 -6.12
C LEU A 303 2.64 -1.73 -5.79
N GLY A 304 1.94 -1.36 -4.71
CA GLY A 304 1.86 0.01 -4.23
C GLY A 304 3.20 0.55 -3.74
N GLY A 305 3.93 -0.22 -2.92
CA GLY A 305 5.26 0.15 -2.45
C GLY A 305 6.29 0.26 -3.59
N TYR A 306 6.22 -0.63 -4.58
CA TYR A 306 7.06 -0.50 -5.77
C TYR A 306 6.71 0.74 -6.61
N TRP A 307 5.40 1.03 -6.76
CA TRP A 307 4.96 2.25 -7.43
C TRP A 307 5.46 3.51 -6.72
N ALA A 308 5.31 3.60 -5.40
CA ALA A 308 5.86 4.71 -4.62
C ALA A 308 7.37 4.86 -4.81
N TYR A 309 8.10 3.74 -4.87
CA TYR A 309 9.55 3.74 -5.04
C TYR A 309 10.04 4.29 -6.38
N VAL A 310 9.29 4.06 -7.47
CA VAL A 310 9.74 4.43 -8.84
C VAL A 310 9.05 5.67 -9.41
N THR A 311 8.02 6.22 -8.75
CA THR A 311 7.20 7.29 -9.33
C THR A 311 7.03 8.48 -8.41
N LEU A 312 6.97 8.25 -7.11
CA LEU A 312 6.70 9.29 -6.14
C LEU A 312 7.99 9.75 -5.46
N SER A 313 8.13 11.06 -5.27
CA SER A 313 9.28 11.69 -4.63
C SER A 313 9.39 11.45 -3.11
N PHE A 314 8.81 10.38 -2.60
CA PHE A 314 8.94 10.01 -1.18
C PHE A 314 10.32 9.50 -0.79
N GLY A 315 11.20 9.28 -1.76
CA GLY A 315 12.54 8.77 -1.51
C GLY A 315 12.60 7.34 -1.01
N GLY A 316 11.49 6.56 -1.11
CA GLY A 316 11.44 5.20 -0.60
C GLY A 316 10.21 4.41 -1.00
N TYR A 317 10.24 3.12 -0.70
CA TYR A 317 9.17 2.17 -0.98
C TYR A 317 8.07 2.15 0.11
N TRP A 318 8.26 2.83 1.23
CA TRP A 318 7.35 2.90 2.37
C TRP A 318 7.59 4.14 3.21
N ALA A 319 6.61 5.00 3.32
CA ALA A 319 6.69 6.27 4.06
C ALA A 319 5.88 6.28 5.37
N TRP A 320 5.25 5.16 5.76
CA TRP A 320 4.27 5.11 6.84
C TRP A 320 3.08 6.07 6.63
N ASP A 321 2.78 6.36 5.35
CA ASP A 321 1.61 7.16 4.99
C ASP A 321 0.32 6.52 5.58
N PRO A 322 -0.67 7.31 6.01
CA PRO A 322 -1.91 6.76 6.57
C PRO A 322 -2.63 5.75 5.67
N VAL A 323 -2.55 5.89 4.34
CA VAL A 323 -3.18 4.95 3.39
C VAL A 323 -2.38 3.66 3.27
N GLU A 324 -1.05 3.73 3.26
CA GLU A 324 -0.16 2.56 3.32
C GLU A 324 -0.44 1.76 4.59
N ASN A 325 -0.42 2.42 5.75
CA ASN A 325 -0.70 1.82 7.05
C ASN A 325 -2.08 1.16 7.09
N ALA A 326 -3.08 1.84 6.54
CA ALA A 326 -4.44 1.34 6.47
C ALA A 326 -4.57 0.07 5.63
N SER A 327 -3.69 -0.16 4.63
CA SER A 327 -3.65 -1.40 3.85
C SER A 327 -2.91 -2.52 4.56
N LEU A 328 -1.89 -2.20 5.36
CA LEU A 328 -1.05 -3.14 6.09
C LEU A 328 -1.79 -3.79 7.27
N VAL A 329 -2.58 -3.02 8.03
CA VAL A 329 -3.28 -3.51 9.23
C VAL A 329 -4.23 -4.68 8.95
N PRO A 330 -5.11 -4.64 7.92
CA PRO A 330 -5.94 -5.79 7.57
C PRO A 330 -5.15 -7.04 7.21
N TRP A 331 -4.02 -6.87 6.52
CA TRP A 331 -3.12 -7.98 6.20
C TRP A 331 -2.51 -8.60 7.45
N ILE A 332 -2.05 -7.80 8.42
CA ILE A 332 -1.51 -8.27 9.69
C ILE A 332 -2.57 -9.05 10.48
N PHE A 333 -3.81 -8.55 10.58
CA PHE A 333 -4.89 -9.27 11.26
C PHE A 333 -5.30 -10.53 10.51
N GLY A 334 -5.27 -10.51 9.19
CA GLY A 334 -5.44 -11.71 8.37
C GLY A 334 -4.38 -12.77 8.64
N MET A 335 -3.11 -12.36 8.82
CA MET A 335 -2.01 -13.24 9.19
C MET A 335 -2.21 -13.84 10.59
N ALA A 336 -2.60 -13.04 11.58
CA ALA A 336 -2.96 -13.53 12.90
C ALA A 336 -4.13 -14.53 12.83
N GLY A 337 -5.13 -14.25 11.99
CA GLY A 337 -6.26 -15.13 11.71
C GLY A 337 -5.85 -16.48 11.12
N ILE A 338 -4.94 -16.50 10.15
CA ILE A 338 -4.39 -17.74 9.57
C ILE A 338 -3.76 -18.61 10.67
N HIS A 339 -2.95 -18.03 11.57
CA HIS A 339 -2.32 -18.75 12.66
C HIS A 339 -3.36 -19.31 13.65
N ALA A 340 -4.36 -18.51 14.05
CA ALA A 340 -5.46 -18.96 14.90
C ALA A 340 -6.27 -20.10 14.24
N MET A 341 -6.58 -19.99 12.93
CA MET A 341 -7.27 -21.05 12.18
C MET A 341 -6.44 -22.34 12.09
N LEU A 342 -5.12 -22.27 11.97
CA LEU A 342 -4.24 -23.44 11.94
C LEU A 342 -4.21 -24.15 13.30
N ILE A 343 -4.22 -23.41 14.41
CA ILE A 343 -4.32 -23.94 15.76
C ILE A 343 -5.68 -24.65 15.90
N GLN A 344 -6.77 -23.99 15.58
CA GLN A 344 -8.13 -24.52 15.68
C GLN A 344 -8.30 -25.79 14.82
N LYS A 345 -7.74 -25.83 13.62
CA LYS A 345 -7.77 -27.00 12.72
C LYS A 345 -7.15 -28.24 13.35
N LYS A 346 -6.14 -28.07 14.22
CA LYS A 346 -5.36 -29.15 14.82
C LYS A 346 -5.88 -29.63 16.17
N HIS A 347 -6.35 -28.70 17.00
CA HIS A 347 -6.62 -28.97 18.42
C HIS A 347 -8.03 -28.60 18.87
N ALA A 348 -8.90 -28.16 17.97
CA ALA A 348 -10.22 -27.65 18.29
C ALA A 348 -10.20 -26.55 19.39
N SER A 349 -9.07 -25.83 19.47
CA SER A 349 -8.88 -24.67 20.33
C SER A 349 -8.83 -23.39 19.50
N SER A 350 -8.73 -22.22 20.13
CA SER A 350 -8.66 -20.91 19.46
C SER A 350 -9.90 -20.53 18.63
N HIS A 351 -11.07 -21.07 18.89
CA HIS A 351 -12.31 -20.73 18.18
C HIS A 351 -12.63 -19.24 18.24
N LYS A 352 -12.52 -18.65 19.45
CA LYS A 352 -12.75 -17.20 19.65
C LYS A 352 -11.78 -16.36 18.82
N ALA A 353 -10.48 -16.67 18.88
CA ALA A 353 -9.44 -15.91 18.17
C ALA A 353 -9.59 -15.98 16.65
N SER A 354 -9.87 -17.17 16.08
CA SER A 354 -10.08 -17.32 14.64
C SER A 354 -11.22 -16.47 14.12
N ILE A 355 -12.34 -16.40 14.86
CA ILE A 355 -13.49 -15.60 14.49
C ILE A 355 -13.19 -14.10 14.68
N ILE A 356 -12.56 -13.71 15.80
CA ILE A 356 -12.19 -12.31 16.08
C ILE A 356 -11.29 -11.77 14.98
N PHE A 357 -10.23 -12.49 14.63
CA PHE A 357 -9.31 -12.02 13.61
C PHE A 357 -9.93 -11.99 12.20
N ALA A 358 -10.82 -12.90 11.87
CA ALA A 358 -11.57 -12.83 10.60
C ALA A 358 -12.49 -11.60 10.54
N ILE A 359 -13.12 -11.23 11.68
CA ILE A 359 -13.91 -10.01 11.78
C ILE A 359 -13.03 -8.77 11.69
N LEU A 360 -11.94 -8.70 12.48
CA LEU A 360 -11.02 -7.57 12.50
C LEU A 360 -10.39 -7.30 11.14
N ALA A 361 -9.93 -8.35 10.45
CA ALA A 361 -9.31 -8.18 9.13
C ALA A 361 -10.25 -7.49 8.13
N TYR A 362 -11.53 -7.82 8.13
CA TYR A 362 -12.47 -7.17 7.20
C TYR A 362 -12.98 -5.82 7.71
N VAL A 363 -13.25 -5.67 8.99
CA VAL A 363 -13.66 -4.38 9.57
C VAL A 363 -12.58 -3.33 9.32
N THR A 364 -11.31 -3.70 9.39
CA THR A 364 -10.20 -2.78 9.10
C THR A 364 -10.04 -2.47 7.60
N ILE A 365 -10.45 -3.35 6.67
CA ILE A 365 -10.59 -3.00 5.24
C ILE A 365 -11.64 -1.89 5.06
N VAL A 366 -12.80 -2.01 5.72
CA VAL A 366 -13.86 -0.99 5.62
C VAL A 366 -13.42 0.31 6.30
N TYR A 367 -12.73 0.22 7.44
CA TYR A 367 -12.12 1.37 8.12
C TYR A 367 -11.07 2.07 7.26
N GLN A 368 -10.17 1.32 6.61
CA GLN A 368 -9.25 1.86 5.62
C GLN A 368 -9.97 2.65 4.53
N THR A 369 -11.03 2.07 3.97
CA THR A 369 -11.82 2.72 2.93
C THR A 369 -12.46 4.02 3.44
N PHE A 370 -12.94 4.03 4.69
CA PHE A 370 -13.42 5.25 5.34
C PHE A 370 -12.31 6.30 5.44
N LEU A 371 -11.13 5.96 5.97
CA LEU A 371 -10.01 6.90 6.10
C LEU A 371 -9.60 7.52 4.76
N THR A 372 -9.49 6.71 3.72
CA THR A 372 -8.96 7.17 2.43
C THR A 372 -9.95 7.96 1.59
N ARG A 373 -11.29 7.78 1.81
CA ARG A 373 -12.33 8.29 0.91
C ARG A 373 -13.31 9.25 1.55
N SER A 374 -13.24 9.49 2.85
CA SER A 374 -14.11 10.41 3.56
C SER A 374 -13.60 11.84 3.59
N GLY A 375 -12.42 12.12 3.04
CA GLY A 375 -11.76 13.41 3.16
C GLY A 375 -11.21 13.73 4.56
N ILE A 376 -11.34 12.79 5.52
CA ILE A 376 -10.97 13.06 6.93
C ILE A 376 -9.45 13.21 7.14
N LEU A 377 -8.64 12.63 6.26
CA LEU A 377 -7.19 12.75 6.30
C LEU A 377 -6.71 14.10 5.72
N GLY A 378 -7.50 14.72 4.81
CA GLY A 378 -7.14 15.99 4.20
C GLY A 378 -5.71 15.98 3.66
N ASP A 379 -4.92 16.96 4.04
CA ASP A 379 -3.53 17.15 3.62
C ASP A 379 -2.52 16.21 4.31
N SER A 380 -2.98 15.37 5.23
CA SER A 380 -2.10 14.42 5.94
C SER A 380 -1.70 13.19 5.13
N SER A 381 -2.27 13.00 3.93
CA SER A 381 -1.91 11.93 2.99
C SER A 381 -2.14 12.35 1.55
N VAL A 382 -1.11 12.19 0.72
CA VAL A 382 -1.20 12.42 -0.74
C VAL A 382 -2.12 11.42 -1.46
N HIS A 383 -2.52 10.34 -0.78
CA HIS A 383 -3.42 9.31 -1.31
C HIS A 383 -4.88 9.51 -0.87
N SER A 384 -5.22 10.59 -0.16
CA SER A 384 -6.58 10.86 0.26
C SER A 384 -7.41 11.45 -0.87
N PHE A 385 -8.69 11.05 -0.93
CA PHE A 385 -9.65 11.63 -1.85
C PHE A 385 -10.37 12.81 -1.17
N VAL A 386 -10.77 13.78 -1.96
CA VAL A 386 -11.69 14.84 -1.51
C VAL A 386 -13.07 14.21 -1.22
N ASP A 387 -13.76 14.65 -0.17
CA ASP A 387 -15.10 14.17 0.15
C ASP A 387 -16.11 14.61 -0.95
N LEU A 388 -16.69 13.64 -1.64
CA LEU A 388 -17.77 13.83 -2.61
C LEU A 388 -19.15 13.58 -1.98
N GLY A 389 -19.33 13.84 -0.66
CA GLY A 389 -20.58 13.61 0.07
C GLY A 389 -20.82 12.15 0.47
N LEU A 390 -19.81 11.29 0.38
CA LEU A 390 -19.90 9.87 0.76
C LEU A 390 -19.51 9.59 2.22
N TYR A 391 -19.12 10.59 2.98
CA TYR A 391 -18.67 10.43 4.39
C TYR A 391 -19.67 9.61 5.23
N ASN A 392 -20.95 10.00 5.24
CA ASN A 392 -21.98 9.32 6.04
C ASN A 392 -22.24 7.89 5.57
N TYR A 393 -22.16 7.61 4.27
CA TYR A 393 -22.34 6.27 3.72
C TYR A 393 -21.19 5.35 4.12
N LEU A 394 -19.95 5.84 4.05
CA LEU A 394 -18.76 5.11 4.45
C LEU A 394 -18.74 4.84 5.96
N LEU A 395 -19.13 5.84 6.77
CA LEU A 395 -19.27 5.70 8.21
C LEU A 395 -20.34 4.65 8.56
N MET A 396 -21.51 4.71 7.91
CA MET A 396 -22.58 3.73 8.12
C MET A 396 -22.15 2.32 7.70
N PHE A 397 -21.45 2.18 6.57
CA PHE A 397 -20.90 0.90 6.11
C PHE A 397 -19.96 0.31 7.15
N MET A 398 -19.06 1.12 7.69
CA MET A 398 -18.14 0.71 8.74
C MET A 398 -18.87 0.28 10.02
N LEU A 399 -19.80 1.10 10.50
CA LEU A 399 -20.54 0.83 11.73
C LEU A 399 -21.42 -0.44 11.61
N VAL A 400 -22.11 -0.61 10.48
CA VAL A 400 -22.96 -1.80 10.25
C VAL A 400 -22.09 -3.06 10.10
N THR A 401 -20.98 -2.98 9.40
CA THR A 401 -20.05 -4.11 9.27
C THR A 401 -19.48 -4.51 10.63
N ALA A 402 -19.02 -3.56 11.42
CA ALA A 402 -18.50 -3.80 12.76
C ALA A 402 -19.60 -4.33 13.70
N ALA A 403 -20.78 -3.69 13.72
CA ALA A 403 -21.90 -4.09 14.56
C ALA A 403 -22.41 -5.49 14.21
N THR A 404 -22.46 -5.85 12.92
CA THR A 404 -22.85 -7.20 12.50
C THR A 404 -21.85 -8.24 12.99
N GLY A 405 -20.54 -7.99 12.82
CA GLY A 405 -19.48 -8.89 13.26
C GLY A 405 -19.44 -9.04 14.79
N VAL A 406 -19.28 -7.92 15.47
CA VAL A 406 -19.16 -7.89 16.94
C VAL A 406 -20.46 -8.30 17.61
N GLY A 407 -21.60 -7.84 17.11
CA GLY A 407 -22.92 -8.17 17.66
C GLY A 407 -23.22 -9.66 17.59
N LEU A 408 -22.97 -10.31 16.42
CA LEU A 408 -23.19 -11.75 16.28
C LEU A 408 -22.19 -12.56 17.12
N LEU A 409 -20.93 -12.11 17.22
CA LEU A 409 -19.94 -12.71 18.10
C LEU A 409 -20.36 -12.59 19.58
N ALA A 410 -20.74 -11.40 20.04
CA ALA A 410 -21.20 -11.18 21.40
C ALA A 410 -22.41 -12.04 21.76
N TYR A 411 -23.39 -12.12 20.83
CA TYR A 411 -24.61 -12.95 21.01
C TYR A 411 -24.26 -14.44 21.16
N ARG A 412 -23.21 -14.93 20.48
CA ARG A 412 -22.80 -16.33 20.48
C ARG A 412 -21.59 -16.63 21.39
N TYR A 413 -21.01 -15.62 22.02
CA TYR A 413 -19.71 -15.72 22.70
C TYR A 413 -19.65 -16.84 23.73
N ARG A 414 -20.74 -17.03 24.50
CA ARG A 414 -20.83 -18.06 25.55
C ARG A 414 -21.04 -19.48 24.99
N GLU A 415 -21.46 -19.60 23.70
CA GLU A 415 -21.67 -20.88 23.06
C GLU A 415 -20.39 -21.41 22.39
N LEU A 416 -19.37 -20.53 22.25
CA LEU A 416 -18.12 -20.93 21.60
C LEU A 416 -17.34 -21.92 22.46
N PRO A 417 -16.88 -23.03 21.89
CA PRO A 417 -16.13 -24.04 22.61
C PRO A 417 -14.88 -23.46 23.27
N GLU A 418 -14.64 -23.84 24.50
CA GLU A 418 -13.41 -23.53 25.24
C GLU A 418 -12.50 -24.76 25.23
N PRO A 419 -11.19 -24.59 25.27
CA PRO A 419 -10.26 -25.69 25.36
C PRO A 419 -10.43 -26.41 26.71
N GLU A 420 -10.54 -27.76 26.68
CA GLU A 420 -10.69 -28.58 27.89
C GLU A 420 -9.47 -28.48 28.84
N LYS A 421 -8.31 -28.17 28.29
CA LYS A 421 -7.03 -28.02 28.99
C LYS A 421 -6.25 -26.85 28.45
N GLU A 422 -5.54 -26.12 29.35
CA GLU A 422 -4.59 -25.11 28.96
C GLU A 422 -3.42 -25.71 28.15
N SER A 423 -2.98 -25.00 27.12
CA SER A 423 -1.82 -25.41 26.34
C SER A 423 -0.53 -25.20 27.13
N PRO A 424 0.36 -26.18 27.23
CA PRO A 424 1.65 -26.00 27.88
C PRO A 424 2.46 -24.88 27.22
N LEU A 425 3.22 -24.12 28.01
CA LEU A 425 4.06 -23.02 27.54
C LEU A 425 5.05 -23.47 26.43
N LEU A 426 5.66 -24.66 26.59
CA LEU A 426 6.54 -25.28 25.59
C LEU A 426 5.74 -26.14 24.61
N SER A 427 4.72 -25.57 23.99
CA SER A 427 3.96 -26.21 22.92
C SER A 427 3.90 -25.32 21.68
N ARG A 428 3.79 -25.96 20.54
CA ARG A 428 3.60 -25.24 19.27
C ARG A 428 2.32 -24.41 19.25
N GLU A 429 1.29 -24.90 19.90
CA GLU A 429 0.00 -24.22 20.02
C GLU A 429 0.13 -22.90 20.76
N PHE A 430 0.76 -22.92 21.95
CA PHE A 430 0.96 -21.70 22.75
C PHE A 430 1.84 -20.68 22.01
N MET A 431 2.96 -21.11 21.43
CA MET A 431 3.87 -20.22 20.70
C MET A 431 3.26 -19.63 19.42
N MET A 432 2.44 -20.40 18.69
CA MET A 432 1.69 -19.87 17.54
C MET A 432 0.65 -18.83 17.97
N PHE A 433 -0.03 -19.08 19.09
CA PHE A 433 -0.99 -18.14 19.65
C PHE A 433 -0.30 -16.86 20.11
N SER A 434 0.85 -16.98 20.79
CA SER A 434 1.69 -15.82 21.16
C SER A 434 2.12 -15.02 19.95
N GLY A 435 2.52 -15.69 18.85
CA GLY A 435 2.85 -15.01 17.58
C GLY A 435 1.64 -14.28 16.98
N ALA A 436 0.45 -14.88 17.02
CA ALA A 436 -0.78 -14.21 16.58
C ALA A 436 -1.12 -12.98 17.45
N MET A 437 -0.85 -13.03 18.76
CA MET A 437 -1.02 -11.88 19.66
C MET A 437 0.02 -10.79 19.40
N VAL A 438 1.26 -11.14 19.09
CA VAL A 438 2.29 -10.15 18.68
C VAL A 438 1.85 -9.43 17.41
N LEU A 439 1.37 -10.17 16.40
CA LEU A 439 0.81 -9.57 15.18
C LEU A 439 -0.38 -8.65 15.49
N PHE A 440 -1.27 -9.06 16.40
CA PHE A 440 -2.38 -8.21 16.85
C PHE A 440 -1.88 -6.89 17.45
N LEU A 441 -0.88 -6.95 18.34
CA LEU A 441 -0.32 -5.76 18.98
C LEU A 441 0.36 -4.82 17.97
N VAL A 442 1.10 -5.36 17.00
CA VAL A 442 1.65 -4.56 15.90
C VAL A 442 0.54 -3.83 15.14
N GLY A 443 -0.48 -4.57 14.69
CA GLY A 443 -1.61 -3.98 13.99
C GLY A 443 -2.35 -2.93 14.84
N LEU A 444 -2.45 -3.15 16.15
CA LEU A 444 -3.06 -2.19 17.07
C LEU A 444 -2.24 -0.90 17.19
N VAL A 445 -0.91 -0.99 17.32
CA VAL A 445 -0.04 0.20 17.36
C VAL A 445 -0.14 1.01 16.08
N ILE A 446 -0.08 0.32 14.92
CA ILE A 446 -0.15 1.00 13.62
C ILE A 446 -1.51 1.68 13.43
N ILE A 447 -2.62 1.00 13.74
CA ILE A 447 -3.96 1.59 13.56
C ILE A 447 -4.21 2.75 14.52
N LEU A 448 -3.72 2.68 15.76
CA LEU A 448 -3.84 3.78 16.72
C LEU A 448 -3.02 5.00 16.30
N GLY A 449 -1.78 4.80 15.84
CA GLY A 449 -0.96 5.87 15.27
C GLY A 449 -1.61 6.52 14.05
N THR A 450 -2.06 5.71 13.09
CA THR A 450 -2.74 6.19 11.88
C THR A 450 -4.06 6.90 12.17
N SER A 451 -4.75 6.51 13.24
CA SER A 451 -6.02 7.11 13.65
C SER A 451 -5.83 8.34 14.55
N SER A 452 -4.59 8.68 14.95
CA SER A 452 -4.34 9.76 15.89
C SER A 452 -4.84 11.14 15.41
N PRO A 453 -4.79 11.52 14.11
CA PRO A 453 -5.40 12.76 13.66
C PRO A 453 -6.93 12.80 13.83
N VAL A 454 -7.58 11.63 13.72
CA VAL A 454 -9.05 11.51 13.88
C VAL A 454 -9.42 11.49 15.36
N LEU A 455 -8.77 10.62 16.14
CA LEU A 455 -9.05 10.46 17.56
C LEU A 455 -8.57 11.66 18.37
N GLY A 456 -7.48 12.28 17.98
CA GLY A 456 -6.90 13.46 18.61
C GLY A 456 -7.83 14.67 18.61
N ARG A 457 -8.69 14.79 17.59
CA ARG A 457 -9.72 15.87 17.54
C ARG A 457 -10.70 15.85 18.72
N LEU A 458 -10.78 14.76 19.44
CA LEU A 458 -11.57 14.67 20.69
C LEU A 458 -10.89 15.39 21.86
N PHE A 459 -9.59 15.72 21.75
CA PHE A 459 -8.77 16.25 22.83
C PHE A 459 -8.00 17.53 22.45
N VAL A 460 -7.68 17.72 21.16
CA VAL A 460 -6.86 18.83 20.64
C VAL A 460 -7.46 19.32 19.33
N ASP A 461 -7.45 20.62 19.07
CA ASP A 461 -8.06 21.22 17.86
C ASP A 461 -7.37 20.80 16.57
N ASN A 462 -6.04 20.73 16.54
CA ASN A 462 -5.25 20.35 15.37
C ASN A 462 -4.24 19.24 15.72
N PRO A 463 -4.67 17.97 15.80
CA PRO A 463 -3.79 16.86 16.07
C PRO A 463 -2.93 16.53 14.85
N THR A 464 -1.62 16.43 15.06
CA THR A 464 -0.67 16.00 14.01
C THR A 464 -0.53 14.47 13.98
N PRO A 465 -0.33 13.86 12.80
CA PRO A 465 0.02 12.43 12.73
C PRO A 465 1.40 12.18 13.34
N PRO A 466 1.65 10.97 13.90
CA PRO A 466 2.98 10.58 14.32
C PRO A 466 3.96 10.55 13.15
N ASP A 467 5.21 10.86 13.43
CA ASP A 467 6.30 10.77 12.46
C ASP A 467 6.66 9.30 12.09
N GLN A 468 7.46 9.13 11.06
CA GLN A 468 7.94 7.81 10.63
C GLN A 468 8.74 7.10 11.73
N GLN A 469 9.47 7.86 12.56
CA GLN A 469 10.30 7.32 13.64
C GLN A 469 9.45 6.63 14.71
N PHE A 470 8.24 7.14 15.00
CA PHE A 470 7.29 6.47 15.89
C PHE A 470 7.01 5.04 15.44
N TYR A 471 6.62 4.87 14.17
CA TYR A 471 6.30 3.53 13.64
C TYR A 471 7.52 2.62 13.60
N ASN A 472 8.69 3.14 13.22
CA ASN A 472 9.94 2.40 13.20
C ASN A 472 10.34 1.91 14.59
N ASN A 473 10.27 2.78 15.61
CA ASN A 473 10.63 2.46 16.98
C ASN A 473 9.72 1.39 17.60
N TRP A 474 8.40 1.46 17.33
CA TRP A 474 7.46 0.48 17.84
C TRP A 474 7.49 -0.84 17.06
N SER A 475 7.70 -0.81 15.75
CA SER A 475 7.71 -2.02 14.91
C SER A 475 8.95 -2.88 15.10
N LEU A 476 10.10 -2.27 15.42
CA LEU A 476 11.37 -2.99 15.58
C LEU A 476 11.34 -4.10 16.64
N PRO A 477 10.93 -3.86 17.92
CA PRO A 477 10.89 -4.92 18.92
C PRO A 477 9.89 -6.03 18.57
N PHE A 478 8.77 -5.69 17.93
CA PHE A 478 7.83 -6.71 17.46
C PHE A 478 8.42 -7.54 16.32
N GLY A 479 9.18 -6.94 15.40
CA GLY A 479 9.91 -7.65 14.35
C GLY A 479 10.87 -8.69 14.95
N VAL A 480 11.61 -8.31 15.98
CA VAL A 480 12.49 -9.24 16.73
C VAL A 480 11.70 -10.43 17.30
N LEU A 481 10.59 -10.15 17.98
CA LEU A 481 9.74 -11.21 18.57
C LEU A 481 9.18 -12.14 17.50
N ILE A 482 8.68 -11.62 16.40
CA ILE A 482 8.16 -12.42 15.27
C ILE A 482 9.28 -13.29 14.71
N GLY A 483 10.45 -12.73 14.44
CA GLY A 483 11.61 -13.46 13.92
C GLY A 483 11.98 -14.66 14.81
N LEU A 484 12.07 -14.46 16.12
CA LEU A 484 12.37 -15.53 17.08
C LEU A 484 11.23 -16.57 17.14
N LEU A 485 9.98 -16.13 17.22
CA LEU A 485 8.83 -17.02 17.34
C LEU A 485 8.63 -17.88 16.09
N THR A 486 8.97 -17.42 14.89
CA THR A 486 8.88 -18.22 13.66
C THR A 486 9.75 -19.47 13.73
N VAL A 487 10.92 -19.42 14.36
CA VAL A 487 11.81 -20.56 14.53
C VAL A 487 11.34 -21.44 15.69
N VAL A 488 11.24 -20.87 16.89
CA VAL A 488 10.90 -21.64 18.09
C VAL A 488 9.63 -22.46 17.89
N THR A 489 8.60 -21.84 17.29
CA THR A 489 7.34 -22.50 16.99
C THR A 489 7.49 -23.68 16.04
N GLN A 490 8.35 -23.59 15.02
CA GLN A 490 8.57 -24.68 14.06
C GLN A 490 9.28 -25.89 14.64
N TYR A 491 10.13 -25.69 15.66
CA TYR A 491 10.85 -26.76 16.33
C TYR A 491 10.02 -27.44 17.43
N LEU A 492 8.92 -26.85 17.88
CA LEU A 492 8.04 -27.42 18.90
C LEU A 492 7.04 -28.43 18.32
N TRP A 493 6.68 -29.43 19.15
CA TRP A 493 5.59 -30.35 18.89
C TRP A 493 4.23 -29.75 19.33
N TRP A 494 3.14 -30.26 18.79
CA TRP A 494 1.82 -29.69 19.03
C TRP A 494 1.36 -29.81 20.51
N LYS A 495 1.63 -30.92 21.21
CA LYS A 495 1.10 -31.13 22.57
C LYS A 495 2.06 -30.76 23.69
N ARG A 496 3.31 -31.24 23.65
CA ARG A 496 4.34 -30.97 24.67
C ARG A 496 5.70 -31.26 24.10
N HIS A 497 6.67 -30.48 24.50
CA HIS A 497 8.07 -30.67 24.16
C HIS A 497 8.93 -30.68 25.44
N ASN A 498 10.05 -31.43 25.40
CA ASN A 498 11.04 -31.37 26.48
C ASN A 498 11.99 -30.18 26.21
N ALA A 499 12.23 -29.36 27.23
CA ALA A 499 13.09 -28.17 27.12
C ALA A 499 14.51 -28.50 26.65
N GLU A 500 15.11 -29.60 27.10
CA GLU A 500 16.44 -30.05 26.71
C GLU A 500 16.50 -30.39 25.20
N SER A 501 15.51 -31.09 24.69
CA SER A 501 15.41 -31.43 23.26
C SER A 501 15.21 -30.20 22.38
N LEU A 502 14.44 -29.22 22.84
CA LEU A 502 14.29 -27.95 22.15
C LEU A 502 15.60 -27.16 22.14
N ALA A 503 16.27 -27.03 23.29
CA ALA A 503 17.54 -26.33 23.41
C ALA A 503 18.61 -26.96 22.46
N SER A 504 18.72 -28.28 22.49
CA SER A 504 19.63 -29.03 21.59
C SER A 504 19.31 -28.77 20.11
N ALA A 505 18.04 -28.75 19.72
CA ALA A 505 17.63 -28.51 18.34
C ALA A 505 17.89 -27.06 17.87
N LEU A 506 17.92 -26.08 18.77
CA LEU A 506 18.16 -24.67 18.49
C LEU A 506 19.67 -24.30 18.47
N ILE A 507 20.59 -25.17 18.91
CA ILE A 507 22.04 -24.89 18.92
C ILE A 507 22.53 -24.50 17.51
N ALA A 508 22.27 -25.31 16.51
CA ALA A 508 22.77 -25.09 15.16
C ALA A 508 22.28 -23.75 14.52
N PRO A 509 20.97 -23.44 14.51
CA PRO A 509 20.53 -22.14 13.99
C PRO A 509 21.03 -20.95 14.82
N THR A 510 21.17 -21.10 16.14
CA THR A 510 21.71 -20.04 17.00
C THR A 510 23.20 -19.77 16.73
N LEU A 511 24.02 -20.82 16.62
CA LEU A 511 25.44 -20.67 16.28
C LEU A 511 25.62 -20.03 14.90
N ALA A 512 24.86 -20.49 13.90
CA ALA A 512 24.91 -19.92 12.56
C ALA A 512 24.50 -18.43 12.57
N ALA A 513 23.42 -18.08 13.28
CA ALA A 513 22.97 -16.71 13.42
C ALA A 513 23.98 -15.84 14.16
N SER A 514 24.57 -16.32 15.25
CA SER A 514 25.56 -15.58 16.03
C SER A 514 26.82 -15.29 15.18
N ILE A 515 27.37 -16.30 14.51
CA ILE A 515 28.57 -16.12 13.67
C ILE A 515 28.30 -15.11 12.55
N LEU A 516 27.20 -15.27 11.81
CA LEU A 516 26.87 -14.38 10.70
C LEU A 516 26.56 -12.96 11.20
N THR A 517 25.82 -12.81 12.30
CA THR A 517 25.51 -11.49 12.88
C THR A 517 26.79 -10.78 13.31
N ILE A 518 27.68 -11.46 14.05
CA ILE A 518 28.97 -10.89 14.49
C ILE A 518 29.78 -10.48 13.26
N SER A 519 29.86 -11.31 12.22
CA SER A 519 30.59 -11.00 11.00
C SER A 519 30.06 -9.74 10.31
N VAL A 520 28.73 -9.59 10.20
CA VAL A 520 28.11 -8.40 9.58
C VAL A 520 28.29 -7.17 10.46
N VAL A 521 28.11 -7.29 11.78
CA VAL A 521 28.29 -6.19 12.75
C VAL A 521 29.72 -5.64 12.69
N VAL A 522 30.74 -6.53 12.67
CA VAL A 522 32.14 -6.12 12.56
C VAL A 522 32.44 -5.51 11.18
N TRP A 523 31.93 -6.11 10.12
CA TRP A 523 32.15 -5.62 8.75
C TRP A 523 31.54 -4.24 8.49
N LEU A 524 30.34 -3.97 9.04
CA LEU A 524 29.63 -2.71 8.87
C LEU A 524 29.91 -1.67 9.98
N ASP A 525 30.76 -1.98 10.96
CA ASP A 525 30.98 -1.15 12.18
C ASP A 525 29.65 -0.73 12.85
N MET A 526 28.69 -1.65 12.92
CA MET A 526 27.37 -1.39 13.44
C MET A 526 27.45 -1.13 14.95
N LYS A 527 26.92 0.01 15.43
CA LYS A 527 26.98 0.42 16.84
C LYS A 527 25.65 0.35 17.57
N ASN A 528 24.52 0.34 16.84
CA ASN A 528 23.20 0.31 17.42
C ASN A 528 22.82 -1.10 17.87
N LEU A 529 22.70 -1.31 19.18
CA LEU A 529 22.36 -2.61 19.78
C LEU A 529 21.00 -3.14 19.33
N ALA A 530 20.00 -2.28 19.15
CA ALA A 530 18.66 -2.70 18.70
C ALA A 530 18.71 -3.28 17.28
N TYR A 531 19.50 -2.67 16.39
CA TYR A 531 19.71 -3.18 15.03
C TYR A 531 20.51 -4.49 15.02
N MET A 532 21.48 -4.67 15.93
CA MET A 532 22.21 -5.94 16.06
C MET A 532 21.28 -7.08 16.51
N ILE A 533 20.39 -6.82 17.49
CA ILE A 533 19.39 -7.79 17.97
C ILE A 533 18.39 -8.11 16.85
N TYR A 534 17.94 -7.11 16.13
CA TYR A 534 17.01 -7.30 14.99
C TYR A 534 17.67 -8.14 13.88
N LEU A 535 18.93 -7.84 13.52
CA LEU A 535 19.70 -8.60 12.54
C LEU A 535 19.88 -10.06 12.98
N PHE A 536 20.22 -10.28 14.26
CA PHE A 536 20.32 -11.63 14.82
C PHE A 536 19.00 -12.38 14.68
N ALA A 537 17.87 -11.78 15.05
CA ALA A 537 16.55 -12.40 14.95
C ALA A 537 16.19 -12.75 13.49
N ALA A 538 16.52 -11.88 12.54
CA ALA A 538 16.29 -12.10 11.12
C ALA A 538 17.15 -13.26 10.58
N ILE A 539 18.47 -13.26 10.84
CA ILE A 539 19.36 -14.34 10.41
C ILE A 539 19.00 -15.66 11.09
N PHE A 540 18.63 -15.64 12.38
CA PHE A 540 18.14 -16.81 13.10
C PHE A 540 16.88 -17.38 12.46
N ALA A 541 15.96 -16.50 12.03
CA ALA A 541 14.73 -16.90 11.33
C ALA A 541 15.05 -17.56 9.98
N VAL A 542 16.00 -17.03 9.20
CA VAL A 542 16.48 -17.65 7.95
C VAL A 542 17.09 -19.02 8.22
N ALA A 543 18.06 -19.10 9.14
CA ALA A 543 18.79 -20.34 9.43
C ALA A 543 17.89 -21.43 9.98
N GLY A 544 17.04 -21.11 10.97
CA GLY A 544 16.16 -22.07 11.61
C GLY A 544 15.09 -22.62 10.67
N ASN A 545 14.39 -21.74 9.94
CA ASN A 545 13.41 -22.15 8.94
C ASN A 545 14.07 -22.85 7.74
N GLY A 546 15.28 -22.44 7.35
CA GLY A 546 16.07 -23.08 6.28
C GLY A 546 16.39 -24.56 6.58
N ILE A 547 16.80 -24.88 7.80
CA ILE A 547 17.06 -26.26 8.24
C ILE A 547 15.76 -27.09 8.16
N ILE A 548 14.64 -26.53 8.61
CA ILE A 548 13.34 -27.23 8.55
C ILE A 548 12.88 -27.40 7.11
N MET A 549 13.02 -26.37 6.28
CA MET A 549 12.69 -26.46 4.85
C MET A 549 13.46 -27.58 4.18
N PHE A 550 14.76 -27.69 4.42
CA PHE A 550 15.60 -28.74 3.86
C PHE A 550 15.13 -30.14 4.29
N ARG A 551 14.73 -30.33 5.55
CA ARG A 551 14.15 -31.59 6.03
C ARG A 551 12.80 -31.89 5.35
N LEU A 552 11.94 -30.88 5.19
CA LEU A 552 10.64 -31.03 4.53
C LEU A 552 10.79 -31.33 3.03
N MET A 553 11.75 -30.71 2.35
CA MET A 553 12.03 -31.01 0.93
C MET A 553 12.36 -32.48 0.70
N ARG A 554 13.07 -33.11 1.64
CA ARG A 554 13.41 -34.54 1.57
C ARG A 554 12.26 -35.46 1.96
N SER A 555 11.36 -35.05 2.85
CA SER A 555 10.28 -35.90 3.38
C SER A 555 8.94 -35.64 2.70
N ASN A 556 8.53 -34.39 2.56
CA ASN A 556 7.25 -33.99 1.95
C ASN A 556 7.33 -32.56 1.36
N PRO A 557 7.81 -32.40 0.13
CA PRO A 557 8.05 -31.08 -0.49
C PRO A 557 6.77 -30.23 -0.62
N ARG A 558 5.59 -30.85 -0.62
CA ARG A 558 4.31 -30.12 -0.69
C ARG A 558 4.00 -29.28 0.57
N ARG A 559 4.72 -29.51 1.68
CA ARG A 559 4.51 -28.83 2.98
C ARG A 559 5.46 -27.67 3.23
N ILE A 560 6.34 -27.34 2.29
CA ILE A 560 7.34 -26.27 2.48
C ILE A 560 6.74 -24.85 2.51
N GLY A 561 5.49 -24.66 2.05
CA GLY A 561 4.89 -23.33 1.87
C GLY A 561 5.01 -22.46 3.11
N GLY A 562 4.61 -22.90 4.29
CA GLY A 562 4.72 -22.11 5.52
C GLY A 562 6.15 -21.78 5.91
N THR A 563 7.09 -22.74 5.77
CA THR A 563 8.51 -22.49 6.08
C THR A 563 9.13 -21.49 5.11
N LEU A 564 8.78 -21.61 3.82
CA LEU A 564 9.24 -20.67 2.79
C LEU A 564 8.69 -19.26 3.01
N THR A 565 7.42 -19.14 3.43
CA THR A 565 6.82 -17.87 3.84
C THR A 565 7.61 -17.23 4.99
N HIS A 566 7.99 -17.98 6.01
CA HIS A 566 8.78 -17.47 7.13
C HIS A 566 10.21 -17.08 6.70
N ILE A 567 10.84 -17.81 5.77
CA ILE A 567 12.13 -17.42 5.19
C ILE A 567 11.98 -16.12 4.42
N GLY A 568 10.93 -16.00 3.57
CA GLY A 568 10.66 -14.76 2.84
C GLY A 568 10.49 -13.56 3.77
N PHE A 569 9.74 -13.72 4.87
CA PHE A 569 9.60 -12.68 5.90
C PHE A 569 10.95 -12.32 6.56
N ALA A 570 11.78 -13.31 6.89
CA ALA A 570 13.08 -13.08 7.49
C ALA A 570 14.06 -12.37 6.53
N VAL A 571 14.03 -12.71 5.23
CA VAL A 571 14.79 -12.02 4.19
C VAL A 571 14.28 -10.58 4.03
N LEU A 572 12.97 -10.36 4.10
CA LEU A 572 12.36 -9.03 4.09
C LEU A 572 12.82 -8.19 5.29
N MET A 573 12.92 -8.77 6.50
CA MET A 573 13.48 -8.10 7.66
C MET A 573 14.93 -7.65 7.43
N ILE A 574 15.78 -8.49 6.81
CA ILE A 574 17.16 -8.13 6.46
C ILE A 574 17.16 -6.96 5.46
N GLY A 575 16.27 -7.00 4.46
CA GLY A 575 16.09 -5.92 3.49
C GLY A 575 15.68 -4.59 4.14
N PHE A 576 14.71 -4.61 5.05
CA PHE A 576 14.27 -3.41 5.79
C PHE A 576 15.40 -2.80 6.62
N LEU A 577 16.17 -3.64 7.33
CA LEU A 577 17.31 -3.14 8.08
C LEU A 577 18.37 -2.53 7.17
N GLY A 578 18.65 -3.16 6.03
CA GLY A 578 19.61 -2.64 5.06
C GLY A 578 19.14 -1.32 4.42
N ALA A 579 17.86 -1.23 4.06
CA ALA A 579 17.26 -0.03 3.48
C ALA A 579 17.25 1.17 4.43
N ALA A 580 17.32 0.95 5.74
CA ALA A 580 17.43 2.02 6.74
C ALA A 580 18.83 2.69 6.76
N PHE A 581 19.80 2.21 5.99
CA PHE A 581 21.13 2.80 5.84
C PHE A 581 21.29 3.53 4.49
N ASP A 582 20.23 4.15 4.03
CA ASP A 582 20.30 5.08 2.92
C ASP A 582 21.21 6.27 3.24
N ARG A 583 21.76 6.85 2.22
CA ARG A 583 22.63 8.00 2.39
C ARG A 583 22.67 8.85 1.12
N PRO A 584 22.71 10.19 1.28
CA PRO A 584 22.85 11.09 0.16
C PRO A 584 24.23 10.94 -0.49
N MET A 585 24.24 11.04 -1.81
CA MET A 585 25.45 11.10 -2.64
C MET A 585 25.78 12.57 -2.86
N VAL A 586 26.70 13.09 -2.08
CA VAL A 586 27.11 14.50 -2.13
C VAL A 586 28.60 14.65 -2.43
N ASP A 587 29.01 15.82 -2.87
CA ASP A 587 30.40 16.16 -3.08
C ASP A 587 31.19 16.30 -1.76
N SER A 588 32.47 16.56 -1.86
CA SER A 588 33.33 16.65 -0.67
C SER A 588 33.02 17.85 0.21
N GLN A 589 32.66 18.99 -0.38
CA GLN A 589 32.35 20.23 0.35
C GLN A 589 31.02 20.07 1.11
N THR A 590 29.98 19.65 0.45
CA THR A 590 28.67 19.36 1.07
C THR A 590 28.80 18.30 2.17
N ARG A 591 29.66 17.30 1.99
CA ARG A 591 29.91 16.29 3.02
C ARG A 591 30.62 16.87 4.25
N GLU A 592 31.55 17.80 4.07
CA GLU A 592 32.24 18.49 5.16
C GLU A 592 31.28 19.41 5.91
N TYR A 593 30.49 20.17 5.18
CA TYR A 593 29.40 20.99 5.73
C TYR A 593 28.43 20.16 6.57
N ASN A 594 27.93 19.05 6.03
CA ASN A 594 27.01 18.14 6.73
C ASN A 594 27.64 17.53 8.01
N ARG A 595 28.95 17.30 8.03
CA ARG A 595 29.66 16.89 9.25
C ARG A 595 29.68 18.02 10.29
N ALA A 596 29.90 19.26 9.87
CA ALA A 596 29.87 20.43 10.74
C ALA A 596 28.44 20.67 11.29
N VAL A 597 27.41 20.50 10.47
CA VAL A 597 25.99 20.52 10.89
C VAL A 597 25.72 19.46 11.96
N ALA A 598 26.12 18.23 11.71
CA ALA A 598 25.95 17.12 12.66
C ALA A 598 26.72 17.35 13.99
N ALA A 599 27.88 18.02 13.92
CA ALA A 599 28.65 18.44 15.09
C ALA A 599 28.06 19.66 15.80
N GLY A 600 27.04 20.31 15.21
CA GLY A 600 26.40 21.53 15.74
C GLY A 600 27.26 22.76 15.69
N GLN A 601 28.08 22.85 14.67
CA GLN A 601 29.05 23.95 14.45
C GLN A 601 28.54 24.97 13.43
N VAL A 602 27.40 24.73 12.81
CA VAL A 602 26.83 25.60 11.78
C VAL A 602 25.62 26.36 12.36
N TYR A 603 25.60 27.65 12.14
CA TYR A 603 24.55 28.60 12.54
C TYR A 603 24.10 29.35 11.29
N ASP A 604 22.81 29.68 11.21
CA ASP A 604 22.25 30.54 10.18
C ASP A 604 22.56 32.04 10.45
N ASP A 605 22.15 32.90 9.53
CA ASP A 605 22.39 34.35 9.62
C ASP A 605 21.71 35.01 10.84
N ASP A 606 20.64 34.38 11.37
CA ASP A 606 19.93 34.79 12.57
C ASP A 606 20.54 34.23 13.86
N GLY A 607 21.62 33.43 13.75
CA GLY A 607 22.36 32.81 14.85
C GLY A 607 21.68 31.56 15.41
N PHE A 608 20.68 30.99 14.73
CA PHE A 608 20.10 29.68 15.07
C PHE A 608 20.94 28.55 14.53
N ARG A 609 21.02 27.46 15.30
CA ARG A 609 21.75 26.28 14.88
C ARG A 609 21.08 25.58 13.72
N VAL A 610 21.80 25.39 12.62
CA VAL A 610 21.34 24.60 11.48
C VAL A 610 21.33 23.13 11.90
N ASN A 611 20.18 22.47 11.73
CA ASN A 611 19.99 21.06 12.14
C ASN A 611 19.74 20.12 10.96
N GLN A 612 19.55 20.65 9.75
CA GLN A 612 19.27 19.85 8.55
C GLN A 612 20.52 19.78 7.65
N PRO A 613 20.94 18.56 7.25
CA PRO A 613 22.01 18.40 6.26
C PRO A 613 21.55 18.86 4.87
N VAL A 614 22.48 19.26 4.04
CA VAL A 614 22.25 19.51 2.61
C VAL A 614 22.33 18.18 1.86
N GLU A 615 21.29 17.87 1.10
CA GLU A 615 21.16 16.60 0.36
C GLU A 615 21.29 16.77 -1.16
N PHE A 616 21.48 18.02 -1.61
CA PHE A 616 21.55 18.39 -3.01
C PHE A 616 22.97 18.72 -3.44
N VAL A 617 23.23 18.51 -4.73
CA VAL A 617 24.47 18.93 -5.37
C VAL A 617 24.08 19.75 -6.61
N GLU A 618 24.58 20.97 -6.68
CA GLU A 618 24.40 21.79 -7.87
C GLU A 618 25.37 21.34 -8.97
N LEU A 619 24.82 21.10 -10.16
CA LEU A 619 25.56 20.75 -11.37
C LEU A 619 25.27 21.78 -12.46
N GLU A 620 26.34 22.34 -13.04
CA GLU A 620 26.24 23.14 -14.24
C GLU A 620 26.38 22.28 -15.49
N LYS A 621 25.70 22.68 -16.54
CA LYS A 621 25.71 21.95 -17.81
C LYS A 621 27.13 21.78 -18.37
N GLY A 622 27.46 20.53 -18.67
CA GLY A 622 28.75 20.16 -19.26
C GLY A 622 29.93 20.13 -18.29
N LEU A 623 29.76 20.59 -17.03
CA LEU A 623 30.85 20.57 -16.03
C LEU A 623 30.78 19.31 -15.17
N PRO A 624 31.79 18.41 -15.23
CA PRO A 624 31.81 17.22 -14.42
C PRO A 624 32.16 17.52 -12.96
N LYS A 625 31.41 16.96 -12.03
CA LYS A 625 31.63 17.11 -10.59
C LYS A 625 31.81 15.75 -9.92
N LEU A 626 32.78 15.63 -9.02
CA LEU A 626 33.04 14.37 -8.29
C LEU A 626 32.06 14.22 -7.13
N ILE A 627 31.16 13.26 -7.20
CA ILE A 627 30.16 12.93 -6.19
C ILE A 627 30.49 11.59 -5.52
N ASP A 628 30.27 11.52 -4.20
CA ASP A 628 30.57 10.38 -3.32
C ASP A 628 32.01 9.88 -3.38
N GLY A 629 32.95 10.68 -3.94
CA GLY A 629 34.36 10.31 -4.15
C GLY A 629 34.53 9.14 -5.15
N ARG A 630 33.51 8.84 -5.92
CA ARG A 630 33.49 7.70 -6.84
C ARG A 630 32.95 8.00 -8.22
N TYR A 631 31.96 8.87 -8.35
CA TYR A 631 31.30 9.15 -9.60
C TYR A 631 31.62 10.56 -10.09
N MET A 632 32.16 10.65 -11.31
CA MET A 632 32.13 11.94 -12.05
C MET A 632 30.75 12.08 -12.65
N VAL A 633 30.01 13.09 -12.21
CA VAL A 633 28.63 13.33 -12.61
C VAL A 633 28.57 14.59 -13.43
N THR A 634 27.93 14.51 -14.61
CA THR A 634 27.82 15.63 -15.55
C THR A 634 26.37 15.79 -15.97
N PHE A 635 25.84 16.99 -15.81
CA PHE A 635 24.56 17.36 -16.42
C PHE A 635 24.79 17.62 -17.91
N LEU A 636 24.12 16.82 -18.80
CA LEU A 636 24.34 16.90 -20.23
C LEU A 636 23.35 17.82 -20.92
N SER A 637 22.05 17.62 -20.70
CA SER A 637 20.96 18.33 -21.33
C SER A 637 19.68 18.28 -20.53
N ALA A 638 18.79 19.23 -20.78
CA ALA A 638 17.40 19.22 -20.37
C ALA A 638 16.52 19.51 -21.59
N GLU A 639 15.45 18.75 -21.75
CA GLU A 639 14.52 18.91 -22.86
C GLU A 639 13.09 18.90 -22.34
N ILE A 640 12.22 19.78 -22.89
CA ILE A 640 10.78 19.74 -22.61
C ILE A 640 10.18 18.68 -23.54
N THR A 641 9.49 17.74 -22.93
CA THR A 641 8.80 16.66 -23.65
C THR A 641 7.29 16.75 -23.37
N GLU A 642 6.47 16.34 -24.32
CA GLU A 642 5.02 16.28 -24.17
C GLU A 642 4.49 14.84 -24.26
N ASP A 643 5.40 13.86 -24.19
CA ASP A 643 5.06 12.47 -24.46
C ASP A 643 4.12 11.86 -23.42
N ARG A 644 4.28 12.21 -22.13
CA ARG A 644 3.45 11.71 -21.03
C ARG A 644 2.59 12.79 -20.40
N ARG A 645 3.17 13.98 -20.23
CA ARG A 645 2.55 15.11 -19.48
C ARG A 645 2.87 16.43 -20.18
N PRO A 646 1.94 17.36 -20.24
CA PRO A 646 2.23 18.70 -20.73
C PRO A 646 3.31 19.39 -19.91
N GLY A 647 4.32 19.94 -20.59
CA GLY A 647 5.43 20.66 -19.93
C GLY A 647 6.39 19.79 -19.12
N GLU A 648 6.39 18.47 -19.33
CA GLU A 648 7.36 17.56 -18.71
C GLU A 648 8.77 17.87 -19.19
N GLN A 649 9.72 17.99 -18.26
CA GLN A 649 11.13 18.26 -18.53
C GLN A 649 11.92 16.99 -18.20
N GLU A 650 12.63 16.44 -19.18
CA GLU A 650 13.55 15.30 -19.00
C GLU A 650 14.99 15.83 -18.92
N TYR A 651 15.75 15.36 -17.92
CA TYR A 651 17.12 15.75 -17.67
C TYR A 651 18.05 14.57 -17.93
N GLU A 652 19.08 14.77 -18.77
CA GLU A 652 20.12 13.76 -18.96
C GLU A 652 21.31 14.04 -18.07
N VAL A 653 21.58 13.10 -17.12
CA VAL A 653 22.69 13.18 -16.19
C VAL A 653 23.59 11.95 -16.37
N GLN A 654 24.82 12.17 -16.77
CA GLN A 654 25.81 11.10 -16.97
C GLN A 654 26.60 10.85 -15.70
N PHE A 655 26.75 9.61 -15.33
CA PHE A 655 27.61 9.11 -14.26
C PHE A 655 28.76 8.30 -14.87
N GLU A 656 29.97 8.59 -14.45
CA GLU A 656 31.17 7.80 -14.75
C GLU A 656 31.78 7.29 -13.44
N ASP A 657 31.82 5.98 -13.25
CA ASP A 657 32.48 5.35 -12.10
C ASP A 657 34.00 5.39 -12.30
N ILE A 658 34.70 6.25 -11.59
CA ILE A 658 36.15 6.44 -11.73
C ILE A 658 36.98 5.19 -11.42
N ASN A 659 36.39 4.23 -10.62
CA ASN A 659 37.11 2.99 -10.30
C ASN A 659 37.03 1.94 -11.40
N SER A 660 35.92 1.92 -12.16
CA SER A 660 35.67 0.92 -13.20
C SER A 660 35.67 1.48 -14.62
N GLY A 661 35.66 2.81 -14.78
CA GLY A 661 35.53 3.49 -16.09
C GLY A 661 34.17 3.27 -16.76
N ARG A 662 33.17 2.74 -16.03
CA ARG A 662 31.83 2.50 -16.60
C ARG A 662 31.00 3.77 -16.55
N THR A 663 30.43 4.12 -17.67
CA THR A 663 29.50 5.23 -17.81
C THR A 663 28.07 4.74 -17.90
N PHE A 664 27.13 5.55 -17.42
CA PHE A 664 25.70 5.37 -17.60
C PHE A 664 24.98 6.71 -17.50
N VAL A 665 23.82 6.81 -18.12
CA VAL A 665 22.97 8.00 -18.07
C VAL A 665 21.71 7.69 -17.27
N MET A 666 21.29 8.65 -16.45
CA MET A 666 20.01 8.64 -15.75
C MET A 666 19.15 9.80 -16.23
N ARG A 667 17.82 9.58 -16.27
CA ARG A 667 16.86 10.49 -16.86
C ARG A 667 15.68 10.80 -15.93
N PRO A 668 15.88 11.54 -14.83
CA PRO A 668 14.78 12.02 -14.03
C PRO A 668 13.94 13.04 -14.80
N THR A 669 12.66 13.15 -14.43
CA THR A 669 11.78 14.15 -15.02
C THR A 669 11.18 15.05 -13.96
N VAL A 670 10.85 16.29 -14.38
CA VAL A 670 10.15 17.29 -13.57
C VAL A 670 8.98 17.81 -14.38
N TYR A 671 7.82 17.99 -13.78
CA TYR A 671 6.63 18.45 -14.49
C TYR A 671 5.74 19.34 -13.61
N PRO A 672 5.02 20.30 -14.23
CA PRO A 672 4.08 21.16 -13.53
C PRO A 672 2.80 20.38 -13.18
N MET A 673 2.28 20.56 -11.97
CA MET A 673 1.04 19.96 -11.51
C MET A 673 0.18 21.04 -10.83
N LEU A 674 -1.13 21.01 -11.06
CA LEU A 674 -2.04 21.89 -10.33
C LEU A 674 -2.04 21.53 -8.84
N SER A 675 -1.80 22.51 -7.98
CA SER A 675 -1.78 22.31 -6.53
C SER A 675 -3.14 21.89 -5.99
N ASN A 676 -3.16 20.84 -5.20
CA ASN A 676 -4.36 20.43 -4.47
C ASN A 676 -4.67 21.33 -3.27
N SER A 677 -3.66 22.03 -2.74
CA SER A 677 -3.76 22.89 -1.55
C SER A 677 -4.15 24.33 -1.88
N SER A 678 -3.84 24.79 -3.08
CA SER A 678 -4.08 26.16 -3.52
C SER A 678 -4.70 26.17 -4.92
N PRO A 679 -6.05 26.40 -5.04
CA PRO A 679 -6.71 26.39 -6.35
C PRO A 679 -6.10 27.40 -7.32
N GLY A 680 -5.61 26.91 -8.46
CA GLY A 680 -4.97 27.71 -9.51
C GLY A 680 -3.47 27.90 -9.37
N ALA A 681 -2.84 27.42 -8.28
CA ALA A 681 -1.39 27.37 -8.16
C ALA A 681 -0.81 26.13 -8.87
N VAL A 682 0.36 26.27 -9.46
CA VAL A 682 1.14 25.18 -10.05
C VAL A 682 2.28 24.81 -9.11
N GLU A 683 2.38 23.53 -8.80
CA GLU A 683 3.49 22.93 -8.06
C GLU A 683 4.34 22.10 -9.03
N TRP A 684 5.67 22.18 -8.89
CA TRP A 684 6.56 21.35 -9.66
C TRP A 684 6.79 20.02 -8.94
N THR A 685 6.50 18.93 -9.63
CA THR A 685 6.62 17.58 -9.11
C THR A 685 7.72 16.84 -9.85
N VAL A 686 8.39 15.92 -9.17
CA VAL A 686 9.52 15.17 -9.71
C VAL A 686 9.19 13.67 -9.83
N ASP A 687 9.60 13.05 -10.94
CA ASP A 687 9.70 11.60 -11.06
C ASP A 687 11.19 11.21 -10.99
N PRO A 688 11.56 10.37 -10.04
CA PRO A 688 12.93 9.92 -9.91
C PRO A 688 13.30 8.92 -11.02
N ASP A 689 14.58 8.87 -11.40
CA ASP A 689 15.12 7.72 -12.11
C ASP A 689 15.89 6.82 -11.13
N VAL A 690 15.71 5.50 -11.27
CA VAL A 690 16.25 4.49 -10.37
C VAL A 690 17.10 3.49 -11.12
N ARG A 691 18.41 3.58 -10.91
CA ARG A 691 19.32 2.55 -11.39
C ARG A 691 19.41 1.40 -10.39
N THR A 692 18.76 0.30 -10.71
CA THR A 692 18.72 -0.88 -9.85
C THR A 692 20.05 -1.63 -9.84
N GLY A 693 20.48 -2.05 -8.66
CA GLY A 693 21.65 -2.89 -8.41
C GLY A 693 21.31 -4.10 -7.56
N TRP A 694 22.18 -5.13 -7.55
CA TRP A 694 21.95 -6.31 -6.72
C TRP A 694 22.09 -6.05 -5.21
N TYR A 695 22.90 -5.06 -4.83
CA TYR A 695 23.18 -4.70 -3.43
C TYR A 695 22.70 -3.30 -3.06
N ARG A 696 22.81 -2.33 -3.98
CA ARG A 696 22.36 -0.96 -3.78
C ARG A 696 21.85 -0.38 -5.10
N ASP A 697 20.79 0.36 -4.99
CA ASP A 697 20.27 1.19 -6.08
C ASP A 697 20.85 2.60 -5.98
N ILE A 698 20.91 3.30 -7.11
CA ILE A 698 21.08 4.76 -7.15
C ILE A 698 19.70 5.33 -7.47
N PHE A 699 19.17 6.09 -6.54
CA PHE A 699 17.92 6.81 -6.66
C PHE A 699 18.25 8.28 -6.89
N MET A 700 17.68 8.91 -7.93
CA MET A 700 18.05 10.25 -8.33
C MET A 700 16.86 11.04 -8.82
N TYR A 701 16.77 12.31 -8.41
CA TYR A 701 15.81 13.27 -8.94
C TYR A 701 16.41 14.67 -9.03
N VAL A 702 15.75 15.56 -9.78
CA VAL A 702 16.10 16.97 -9.89
C VAL A 702 15.19 17.77 -8.97
N ALA A 703 15.75 18.41 -7.95
CA ALA A 703 15.01 19.19 -6.97
C ALA A 703 14.72 20.62 -7.44
N GLY A 704 15.51 21.14 -8.38
CA GLY A 704 15.33 22.45 -8.99
C GLY A 704 16.22 22.58 -10.22
N SER A 705 15.89 23.52 -11.11
CA SER A 705 16.69 23.78 -12.31
C SER A 705 16.42 25.16 -12.88
N SER A 706 17.39 25.68 -13.62
CA SER A 706 17.25 26.90 -14.41
C SER A 706 16.12 26.84 -15.46
N LEU A 707 15.77 25.65 -15.94
CA LEU A 707 14.67 25.46 -16.87
C LEU A 707 13.30 25.61 -16.20
N VAL A 708 13.16 25.10 -14.96
CA VAL A 708 11.95 25.31 -14.13
C VAL A 708 11.78 26.80 -13.82
N ASP A 709 12.84 27.49 -13.41
CA ASP A 709 12.78 28.90 -13.08
C ASP A 709 12.33 29.75 -14.27
N ARG A 710 12.91 29.52 -15.44
CA ARG A 710 12.51 30.20 -16.69
C ARG A 710 11.04 29.94 -17.06
N GLU A 711 10.56 28.73 -16.83
CA GLU A 711 9.16 28.38 -17.11
C GLU A 711 8.20 29.07 -16.12
N ILE A 712 8.57 29.15 -14.85
CA ILE A 712 7.83 29.91 -13.83
C ILE A 712 7.77 31.39 -14.21
N GLU A 713 8.88 31.99 -14.64
CA GLU A 713 8.92 33.36 -15.10
C GLU A 713 8.06 33.60 -16.34
N ARG A 714 8.07 32.67 -17.30
CA ARG A 714 7.20 32.72 -18.47
C ARG A 714 5.73 32.69 -18.08
N MET A 715 5.33 31.74 -17.22
CA MET A 715 3.96 31.61 -16.72
C MET A 715 3.52 32.85 -15.93
N ASN A 716 4.39 33.45 -15.12
CA ASN A 716 4.11 34.70 -14.39
C ASN A 716 3.95 35.90 -15.29
N ARG A 717 4.70 35.95 -16.42
CA ARG A 717 4.53 36.99 -17.44
C ARG A 717 3.17 36.85 -18.15
N GLU A 718 2.73 35.64 -18.46
CA GLU A 718 1.45 35.38 -19.12
C GLU A 718 0.26 35.59 -18.16
N ASN A 719 0.42 35.28 -16.86
CA ASN A 719 -0.62 35.39 -15.82
C ASN A 719 -0.05 36.02 -14.53
N PRO A 720 0.09 37.35 -14.46
CA PRO A 720 0.72 38.04 -13.36
C PRO A 720 0.07 37.70 -12.00
N GLY A 721 0.83 37.18 -11.05
CA GLY A 721 0.40 36.91 -9.68
C GLY A 721 -0.21 35.52 -9.40
N GLN A 722 -0.22 34.63 -10.38
CA GLN A 722 -0.71 33.24 -10.20
C GLN A 722 0.38 32.24 -9.73
N PHE A 723 1.65 32.54 -9.99
CA PHE A 723 2.75 31.63 -9.69
C PHE A 723 3.75 32.29 -8.75
N GLN A 724 4.11 31.63 -7.67
CA GLN A 724 5.16 32.08 -6.75
C GLN A 724 6.45 31.34 -7.07
N SER A 725 7.52 32.08 -7.32
CA SER A 725 8.86 31.49 -7.33
C SER A 725 9.26 31.09 -5.91
N ILE A 726 10.06 30.05 -5.78
CA ILE A 726 10.57 29.55 -4.49
C ILE A 726 11.47 30.59 -3.81
N ASP A 727 11.92 31.62 -4.51
CA ASP A 727 12.84 32.65 -4.06
C ASP A 727 12.22 33.83 -3.27
N GLN A 728 10.99 33.76 -2.81
CA GLN A 728 10.43 34.85 -1.98
C GLN A 728 10.94 34.86 -0.51
N LEU A 729 12.06 34.24 -0.23
CA LEU A 729 12.78 34.34 1.07
C LEU A 729 14.09 35.13 1.01
N GLY A 730 14.30 35.96 0.02
CA GLY A 730 15.49 36.82 -0.12
C GLY A 730 15.22 38.33 0.18
N PRO A 731 16.24 39.10 0.54
CA PRO A 731 16.11 40.46 1.07
C PRO A 731 15.62 41.45 0.04
N GLN A 732 14.97 42.50 0.55
CA GLN A 732 14.34 43.62 -0.16
C GLN A 732 15.17 44.15 -1.33
N MET A 733 14.50 44.31 -2.48
CA MET A 733 15.03 44.87 -3.71
C MET A 733 15.69 46.22 -3.49
N ALA A 734 16.98 46.29 -3.83
CA ALA A 734 17.65 47.52 -4.19
C ALA A 734 17.04 48.06 -5.51
N GLU A 735 17.02 49.36 -5.65
CA GLU A 735 16.46 50.11 -6.77
C GLU A 735 16.97 49.55 -8.11
N TYR A 736 16.03 48.96 -8.90
CA TYR A 736 16.29 48.33 -10.18
C TYR A 736 16.73 49.36 -11.22
N ASP A 737 17.99 49.32 -11.66
CA ASP A 737 18.49 50.06 -12.82
C ASP A 737 18.31 49.14 -14.07
N PRO A 738 17.42 49.48 -15.02
CA PRO A 738 17.12 48.63 -16.17
C PRO A 738 18.29 48.43 -17.14
N ASP A 739 19.35 49.21 -17.01
CA ASP A 739 20.54 49.13 -17.86
C ASP A 739 21.65 48.25 -17.25
N LEU A 740 21.44 47.72 -16.02
CA LEU A 740 22.39 46.88 -15.30
C LEU A 740 21.91 45.42 -15.27
N THR A 741 22.70 44.50 -15.82
CA THR A 741 22.48 43.08 -15.75
C THR A 741 23.38 42.47 -14.70
N GLU A 742 22.79 41.80 -13.69
CA GLU A 742 23.53 41.04 -12.69
C GLU A 742 23.87 39.64 -13.24
N VAL A 743 25.12 39.21 -13.17
CA VAL A 743 25.63 37.97 -13.67
C VAL A 743 26.40 37.25 -12.59
N THR A 744 25.95 36.10 -12.17
CA THR A 744 26.72 35.19 -11.27
C THR A 744 27.41 34.12 -12.08
N ILE A 745 28.72 33.95 -11.88
CA ILE A 745 29.53 33.03 -12.66
C ILE A 745 30.51 32.24 -11.76
N ARG A 746 30.59 30.95 -11.97
CA ARG A 746 31.52 30.08 -11.25
C ARG A 746 32.90 30.05 -11.93
N ARG A 747 33.96 29.89 -11.15
CA ARG A 747 35.31 29.74 -11.69
C ARG A 747 35.41 28.54 -12.63
N GLY A 748 35.92 28.78 -13.83
CA GLY A 748 36.02 27.78 -14.91
C GLY A 748 34.77 27.63 -15.74
N SER A 749 33.64 28.28 -15.37
CA SER A 749 32.39 28.21 -16.14
C SER A 749 32.22 29.37 -17.12
N THR A 750 31.25 29.24 -17.99
CA THR A 750 30.93 30.17 -19.07
C THR A 750 29.46 30.53 -19.03
N VAL A 751 29.12 31.79 -19.07
CA VAL A 751 27.75 32.32 -19.13
C VAL A 751 27.54 33.04 -20.46
N GLN A 752 26.40 32.88 -21.06
CA GLN A 752 25.97 33.66 -22.24
C GLN A 752 25.19 34.89 -21.78
N LEU A 753 25.58 36.06 -22.24
CA LEU A 753 24.88 37.32 -22.00
C LEU A 753 24.74 38.08 -23.34
N GLY A 754 23.53 38.08 -23.88
CA GLY A 754 23.23 38.66 -25.16
C GLY A 754 24.13 38.15 -26.27
N GLU A 755 24.88 39.02 -26.91
CA GLU A 755 25.81 38.68 -28.01
C GLU A 755 27.17 38.20 -27.49
N TYR A 756 27.42 38.16 -26.21
CA TYR A 756 28.71 37.78 -25.60
C TYR A 756 28.61 36.47 -24.84
N THR A 757 29.74 35.74 -24.86
CA THR A 757 30.02 34.59 -24.01
C THR A 757 31.08 34.99 -23.00
N ILE A 758 30.80 34.94 -21.71
CA ILE A 758 31.66 35.35 -20.62
C ILE A 758 32.18 34.11 -19.89
N THR A 759 33.49 33.96 -19.82
CA THR A 759 34.14 32.84 -19.11
C THR A 759 34.93 33.38 -17.95
N PHE A 760 34.64 32.96 -16.73
CA PHE A 760 35.49 33.27 -15.55
C PHE A 760 36.57 32.21 -15.41
N ARG A 761 37.82 32.58 -15.70
CA ARG A 761 38.93 31.64 -15.68
C ARG A 761 39.49 31.41 -14.29
N ASN A 762 39.90 32.51 -13.60
CA ASN A 762 40.54 32.42 -12.29
C ASN A 762 40.54 33.80 -11.57
N PHE A 763 41.01 33.82 -10.33
CA PHE A 763 41.34 35.00 -9.58
C PHE A 763 42.80 35.44 -9.84
N ILE A 764 43.05 36.73 -10.00
CA ILE A 764 44.38 37.36 -10.03
C ILE A 764 44.48 38.18 -8.76
N TYR A 765 45.42 37.83 -7.89
CA TYR A 765 45.65 38.59 -6.65
C TYR A 765 46.35 39.93 -7.00
N ILE A 766 45.90 41.01 -6.34
CA ILE A 766 46.50 42.34 -6.49
C ILE A 766 47.67 42.43 -5.51
N ASP A 767 48.80 43.01 -5.98
CA ASP A 767 49.97 43.17 -5.14
C ASP A 767 49.70 44.12 -3.98
N GLU A 768 50.19 43.87 -2.78
CA GLU A 768 49.99 44.72 -1.62
C GLU A 768 50.40 46.20 -1.88
N ALA A 769 51.37 46.39 -2.75
CA ALA A 769 51.85 47.73 -3.12
C ALA A 769 50.84 48.53 -4.01
N GLU A 770 49.88 47.88 -4.63
CA GLU A 770 48.85 48.43 -5.49
C GLU A 770 47.49 48.60 -4.77
N LEU A 771 47.35 48.06 -3.54
CA LEU A 771 46.14 48.12 -2.78
C LEU A 771 45.94 49.45 -2.07
N PRO A 772 44.68 49.96 -1.91
CA PRO A 772 44.38 51.09 -1.03
C PRO A 772 44.80 50.82 0.41
N ASP A 773 45.09 51.94 1.16
CA ASP A 773 45.43 51.87 2.57
C ASP A 773 44.25 51.13 3.35
N ASN A 774 44.62 50.29 4.31
CA ASN A 774 43.70 49.47 5.12
C ASN A 774 42.95 48.37 4.36
N SER A 775 43.43 47.92 3.21
CA SER A 775 42.87 46.77 2.49
C SER A 775 43.21 45.47 3.21
N ILE A 776 42.24 44.55 3.28
CA ILE A 776 42.39 43.20 3.79
C ILE A 776 42.86 42.23 2.68
N ILE A 777 42.15 42.33 1.54
CA ILE A 777 42.45 41.50 0.35
C ILE A 777 42.00 42.24 -0.90
N GLY A 778 42.70 42.08 -2.00
CA GLY A 778 42.28 42.54 -3.32
C GLY A 778 42.47 41.48 -4.38
N VAL A 779 41.44 41.25 -5.19
CA VAL A 779 41.46 40.29 -6.27
C VAL A 779 40.83 40.87 -7.52
N LYS A 780 41.31 40.46 -8.69
CA LYS A 780 40.70 40.71 -9.99
C LYS A 780 40.09 39.39 -10.50
N ALA A 781 38.95 39.45 -11.13
CA ALA A 781 38.39 38.33 -11.85
C ALA A 781 38.99 38.29 -13.27
N ASP A 782 39.64 37.20 -13.67
CA ASP A 782 40.11 36.99 -15.04
C ASP A 782 38.95 36.53 -15.89
N LEU A 783 38.33 37.45 -16.63
CA LEU A 783 37.17 37.20 -17.47
C LEU A 783 37.61 37.21 -18.96
N LEU A 784 37.19 36.19 -19.72
CA LEU A 784 37.26 36.16 -21.17
C LEU A 784 35.85 36.40 -21.73
N MET A 785 35.70 37.54 -22.43
CA MET A 785 34.46 37.84 -23.14
C MET A 785 34.67 37.60 -24.65
N VAL A 786 33.80 36.78 -25.23
CA VAL A 786 33.84 36.39 -26.67
C VAL A 786 32.54 36.81 -27.33
N HIS A 787 32.60 37.62 -28.37
CA HIS A 787 31.44 38.00 -29.18
C HIS A 787 31.03 36.80 -30.03
N ARG A 788 29.79 36.38 -29.98
CA ARG A 788 29.30 35.15 -30.56
C ARG A 788 29.30 35.07 -32.07
N GLU A 789 29.01 36.21 -32.73
CA GLU A 789 28.98 36.26 -34.20
C GLU A 789 30.36 36.48 -34.82
N SER A 790 31.15 37.42 -34.26
CA SER A 790 32.45 37.74 -34.82
C SER A 790 33.60 36.85 -34.37
N GLY A 791 33.42 36.14 -33.21
CA GLY A 791 34.46 35.35 -32.58
C GLY A 791 35.57 36.20 -31.93
N GLU A 792 35.42 37.54 -31.89
CA GLU A 792 36.38 38.43 -31.27
C GLU A 792 36.38 38.25 -29.77
N SER A 793 37.58 38.07 -29.18
CA SER A 793 37.74 37.81 -27.75
C SER A 793 38.46 38.93 -27.07
N ARG A 794 38.03 39.31 -25.85
CA ARG A 794 38.63 40.33 -25.02
C ARG A 794 38.80 39.81 -23.59
N GLU A 795 39.90 40.14 -22.95
CA GLU A 795 40.15 39.85 -21.54
C GLU A 795 39.80 41.13 -20.72
N VAL A 796 39.04 40.89 -19.64
CA VAL A 796 38.58 41.96 -18.74
C VAL A 796 38.87 41.50 -17.30
N HIS A 797 39.32 42.43 -16.46
CA HIS A 797 39.84 42.09 -15.13
C HIS A 797 39.22 42.96 -14.02
N PRO A 798 37.88 42.95 -13.82
CA PRO A 798 37.25 43.77 -12.80
C PRO A 798 37.76 43.39 -11.41
N GLN A 799 37.92 44.39 -10.55
CA GLN A 799 38.54 44.20 -9.24
C GLN A 799 37.55 44.30 -8.08
N TYR A 800 37.86 43.55 -7.05
CA TYR A 800 37.15 43.56 -5.76
C TYR A 800 38.18 43.66 -4.64
N VAL A 801 38.07 44.71 -3.84
CA VAL A 801 38.98 44.97 -2.72
C VAL A 801 38.20 45.15 -1.45
N LEU A 802 38.51 44.39 -0.42
CA LEU A 802 37.88 44.49 0.88
C LEU A 802 38.71 45.41 1.76
N VAL A 803 38.11 46.51 2.20
CA VAL A 803 38.78 47.58 2.98
C VAL A 803 38.17 47.63 4.37
N THR A 804 39.01 47.79 5.42
CA THR A 804 38.56 48.03 6.80
C THR A 804 38.53 49.49 7.10
N GLN A 805 37.41 50.02 7.59
CA GLN A 805 37.25 51.38 8.16
C GLN A 805 36.83 51.28 9.62
N GLU A 806 36.78 52.45 10.33
CA GLU A 806 36.47 52.48 11.77
C GLU A 806 35.10 51.89 12.15
N ASP A 807 34.16 51.87 11.22
CA ASP A 807 32.77 51.41 11.40
C ASP A 807 32.42 50.06 10.70
N GLY A 808 33.40 49.37 10.11
CA GLY A 808 33.17 48.06 9.51
C GLY A 808 34.08 47.70 8.32
N GLN A 809 33.71 46.65 7.65
CA GLN A 809 34.37 46.21 6.40
C GLN A 809 33.52 46.56 5.20
N TYR A 810 34.14 47.18 4.18
CA TYR A 810 33.46 47.60 2.96
C TYR A 810 34.15 47.04 1.73
N ALA A 811 33.35 46.69 0.71
CA ALA A 811 33.89 46.34 -0.59
C ALA A 811 34.12 47.59 -1.43
N PHE A 812 35.32 47.72 -1.93
CA PHE A 812 35.68 48.69 -2.96
C PHE A 812 35.80 47.97 -4.29
N ASN A 813 34.84 48.17 -5.19
CA ASN A 813 34.68 47.51 -6.46
C ASN A 813 34.40 48.49 -7.61
N PRO A 814 35.42 49.22 -8.04
CA PRO A 814 35.27 50.18 -9.11
C PRO A 814 34.85 49.50 -10.42
N PRO A 815 33.96 50.15 -11.21
CA PRO A 815 33.57 49.63 -12.51
C PRO A 815 34.75 49.68 -13.47
N GLU A 816 34.94 48.58 -14.23
CA GLU A 816 35.91 48.53 -15.35
C GLU A 816 35.16 48.79 -16.67
N PRO A 817 35.62 49.74 -17.50
CA PRO A 817 34.96 50.05 -18.78
C PRO A 817 35.17 48.91 -19.80
N LEU A 818 34.12 48.57 -20.50
CA LEU A 818 34.15 47.64 -21.62
C LEU A 818 34.35 48.44 -22.92
N GLU A 819 35.61 48.72 -23.33
CA GLU A 819 35.94 49.56 -24.49
C GLU A 819 35.34 49.11 -25.82
N PHE A 820 34.83 47.89 -25.86
CA PHE A 820 34.25 47.24 -27.07
C PHE A 820 32.69 47.24 -27.02
N VAL A 821 32.08 47.84 -26.00
CA VAL A 821 30.63 48.00 -25.84
C VAL A 821 30.34 49.48 -25.58
N GLU A 822 29.37 50.07 -26.31
CA GLU A 822 28.99 51.50 -26.11
C GLU A 822 28.39 51.67 -24.71
N ASP A 823 28.92 52.55 -23.92
CA ASP A 823 28.64 52.78 -22.51
C ASP A 823 28.76 51.54 -21.61
N GLY A 824 29.54 50.54 -22.06
CA GLY A 824 29.74 49.25 -21.42
C GLY A 824 30.63 49.37 -20.18
N MET A 825 30.24 48.71 -19.10
CA MET A 825 31.07 48.51 -17.90
C MET A 825 30.78 47.17 -17.22
N VAL A 826 31.78 46.68 -16.51
CA VAL A 826 31.62 45.55 -15.62
C VAL A 826 32.11 45.92 -14.22
N ARG A 827 31.33 45.50 -13.20
CA ARG A 827 31.67 45.69 -11.80
C ARG A 827 31.66 44.33 -11.09
N PHE A 828 32.70 44.04 -10.34
CA PHE A 828 32.81 42.85 -9.53
C PHE A 828 32.19 43.12 -8.14
N THR A 829 30.95 42.64 -7.88
CA THR A 829 30.15 43.07 -6.72
C THR A 829 30.32 42.18 -5.53
N GLU A 830 30.53 40.87 -5.71
CA GLU A 830 30.54 39.91 -4.60
C GLU A 830 31.42 38.71 -4.90
N ILE A 831 32.02 38.14 -3.87
CA ILE A 831 32.70 36.86 -3.89
C ILE A 831 31.91 35.89 -3.00
N ARG A 832 31.53 34.74 -3.54
CA ARG A 832 30.86 33.62 -2.84
C ARG A 832 31.80 32.42 -2.73
N PRO A 833 32.69 32.40 -1.73
CA PRO A 833 33.76 31.41 -1.64
C PRO A 833 33.26 30.00 -1.50
N GLU A 834 32.10 29.80 -0.81
CA GLU A 834 31.47 28.50 -0.60
C GLU A 834 30.97 27.86 -1.87
N ARG A 835 30.70 28.67 -2.92
CA ARG A 835 30.23 28.19 -4.23
C ARG A 835 31.29 28.31 -5.32
N ASP A 836 32.46 28.92 -5.00
CA ASP A 836 33.52 29.26 -5.95
C ASP A 836 33.01 30.16 -7.07
N GLU A 837 32.15 31.14 -6.72
CA GLU A 837 31.39 32.02 -7.59
C GLU A 837 31.75 33.49 -7.33
N ILE A 838 31.55 34.29 -8.40
CA ILE A 838 31.58 35.77 -8.32
C ILE A 838 30.26 36.32 -8.85
N ALA A 839 29.82 37.44 -8.32
CA ALA A 839 28.74 38.24 -8.88
C ALA A 839 29.32 39.45 -9.60
N LEU A 840 28.79 39.74 -10.78
CA LEU A 840 29.18 40.83 -11.65
C LEU A 840 27.92 41.64 -12.01
N GLU A 841 28.04 42.97 -12.01
CA GLU A 841 27.09 43.86 -12.65
C GLU A 841 27.67 44.34 -13.99
N ILE A 842 26.92 44.13 -15.08
CA ILE A 842 27.34 44.46 -16.43
C ILE A 842 26.35 45.47 -17.03
N ARG A 843 26.84 46.59 -17.57
CA ARG A 843 26.05 47.57 -18.28
C ARG A 843 26.41 47.58 -19.76
N GLY A 844 25.44 47.90 -20.64
CA GLY A 844 25.63 48.04 -22.08
C GLY A 844 25.59 46.72 -22.84
N VAL A 845 25.45 45.60 -22.17
CA VAL A 845 25.23 44.30 -22.81
C VAL A 845 23.78 43.89 -22.51
N GLU A 846 22.92 44.05 -23.52
CA GLU A 846 21.50 43.63 -23.37
C GLU A 846 21.37 42.12 -23.44
N GLY A 847 20.60 41.56 -22.51
CA GLY A 847 20.28 40.13 -22.48
C GLY A 847 20.27 39.55 -21.07
N GLU A 848 19.58 38.45 -20.90
CA GLU A 848 19.60 37.69 -19.65
C GLU A 848 20.77 36.70 -19.66
N ALA A 849 21.44 36.55 -18.52
CA ALA A 849 22.53 35.61 -18.38
C ALA A 849 21.99 34.18 -18.36
N GLU A 850 22.21 33.44 -19.44
CA GLU A 850 21.77 32.04 -19.53
C GLU A 850 22.79 31.11 -18.87
N ARG A 851 22.52 30.76 -17.61
CA ARG A 851 23.21 29.69 -16.88
C ARG A 851 22.29 28.48 -16.78
N GLU A 852 22.69 27.36 -17.37
CA GLU A 852 21.93 26.12 -17.23
C GLU A 852 22.51 25.30 -16.07
N TRP A 853 21.70 25.09 -15.06
CA TRP A 853 22.06 24.33 -13.85
C TRP A 853 20.89 23.46 -13.36
N ILE A 854 21.24 22.46 -12.57
CA ILE A 854 20.29 21.61 -11.84
C ILE A 854 20.74 21.42 -10.39
N LEU A 855 19.78 21.35 -9.48
CA LEU A 855 19.97 20.82 -8.13
C LEU A 855 19.67 19.31 -8.15
N LEU A 856 20.71 18.53 -8.11
CA LEU A 856 20.64 17.08 -8.14
C LEU A 856 20.54 16.52 -6.73
N ALA A 857 19.48 15.76 -6.44
CA ALA A 857 19.40 14.87 -5.31
C ALA A 857 19.69 13.44 -5.79
N ALA A 858 20.72 12.83 -5.24
CA ALA A 858 21.07 11.44 -5.52
C ALA A 858 21.34 10.69 -4.22
N GLU A 859 20.86 9.46 -4.12
CA GLU A 859 20.96 8.66 -2.91
C GLU A 859 21.33 7.22 -3.21
N HIS A 860 22.15 6.65 -2.34
CA HIS A 860 22.33 5.19 -2.29
C HIS A 860 21.21 4.56 -1.47
N LYS A 861 20.41 3.70 -2.11
CA LYS A 861 19.37 2.88 -1.46
C LYS A 861 19.87 1.44 -1.35
N PRO A 862 20.49 1.04 -0.23
CA PRO A 862 21.02 -0.30 -0.09
C PRO A 862 19.92 -1.33 0.16
N MET A 863 20.15 -2.58 -0.28
CA MET A 863 19.35 -3.76 0.03
C MET A 863 17.88 -3.74 -0.44
N ILE A 864 17.46 -2.80 -1.27
CA ILE A 864 16.10 -2.74 -1.84
C ILE A 864 15.79 -4.02 -2.64
N SER A 865 16.75 -4.53 -3.41
CA SER A 865 16.61 -5.83 -4.10
C SER A 865 16.34 -6.99 -3.15
N VAL A 866 16.84 -6.92 -1.90
CA VAL A 866 16.58 -7.93 -0.86
C VAL A 866 15.16 -7.79 -0.29
N VAL A 867 14.64 -6.56 -0.18
CA VAL A 867 13.22 -6.30 0.15
C VAL A 867 12.31 -7.00 -0.87
N TRP A 868 12.58 -6.78 -2.16
CA TRP A 868 11.80 -7.41 -3.23
C TRP A 868 11.94 -8.94 -3.23
N LEU A 869 13.14 -9.46 -3.08
CA LEU A 869 13.39 -10.90 -2.97
C LEU A 869 12.62 -11.53 -1.81
N GLY A 870 12.67 -10.90 -0.62
CA GLY A 870 11.92 -11.35 0.56
C GLY A 870 10.42 -11.40 0.31
N THR A 871 9.88 -10.37 -0.33
CA THR A 871 8.46 -10.29 -0.70
C THR A 871 8.08 -11.38 -1.70
N PHE A 872 8.87 -11.61 -2.75
CA PHE A 872 8.61 -12.68 -3.72
C PHE A 872 8.67 -14.08 -3.09
N LEU A 873 9.63 -14.34 -2.20
CA LEU A 873 9.71 -15.60 -1.45
C LEU A 873 8.47 -15.80 -0.57
N LEU A 874 8.00 -14.74 0.05
CA LEU A 874 6.80 -14.74 0.89
C LEU A 874 5.56 -15.07 0.05
N MET A 875 5.37 -14.40 -1.08
CA MET A 875 4.27 -14.64 -2.03
C MET A 875 4.31 -16.07 -2.59
N PHE A 876 5.48 -16.56 -2.96
CA PHE A 876 5.65 -17.93 -3.45
C PHE A 876 5.34 -18.97 -2.37
N GLY A 877 5.77 -18.72 -1.13
CA GLY A 877 5.43 -19.55 0.02
C GLY A 877 3.92 -19.65 0.26
N PHE A 878 3.20 -18.52 0.18
CA PHE A 878 1.72 -18.50 0.22
C PHE A 878 1.10 -19.34 -0.90
N SER A 879 1.58 -19.18 -2.13
CA SER A 879 1.08 -19.92 -3.29
C SER A 879 1.21 -21.43 -3.10
N VAL A 880 2.37 -21.89 -2.61
CA VAL A 880 2.60 -23.31 -2.28
C VAL A 880 1.67 -23.78 -1.15
N ALA A 881 1.46 -22.95 -0.12
CA ALA A 881 0.56 -23.27 0.98
C ALA A 881 -0.90 -23.38 0.52
N ILE A 882 -1.37 -22.50 -0.37
CA ILE A 882 -2.71 -22.53 -0.96
C ILE A 882 -2.91 -23.84 -1.76
N MET A 883 -1.98 -24.16 -2.66
CA MET A 883 -2.03 -25.38 -3.47
C MET A 883 -2.11 -26.63 -2.59
N TYR A 884 -1.30 -26.70 -1.54
CA TYR A 884 -1.33 -27.82 -0.59
C TYR A 884 -2.68 -27.94 0.12
N ARG A 885 -3.23 -26.82 0.62
CA ARG A 885 -4.50 -26.80 1.36
C ARG A 885 -5.69 -27.15 0.46
N TRP A 886 -5.69 -26.70 -0.76
CA TRP A 886 -6.73 -27.02 -1.73
C TRP A 886 -6.72 -28.50 -2.12
N ALA A 887 -5.54 -29.06 -2.33
CA ALA A 887 -5.39 -30.49 -2.57
C ALA A 887 -5.85 -31.35 -1.36
N ASP A 888 -5.55 -30.91 -0.13
CA ASP A 888 -6.01 -31.56 1.12
C ASP A 888 -7.55 -31.52 1.24
N GLN A 889 -8.17 -30.38 0.93
CA GLN A 889 -9.62 -30.25 0.93
C GLN A 889 -10.31 -31.17 -0.08
N LYS A 890 -9.85 -31.20 -1.35
CA LYS A 890 -10.38 -32.09 -2.39
C LYS A 890 -10.28 -33.56 -2.00
N LYS A 891 -9.19 -33.97 -1.35
CA LYS A 891 -9.01 -35.34 -0.88
C LYS A 891 -10.03 -35.71 0.21
N ARG A 892 -10.33 -34.80 1.15
CA ARG A 892 -11.33 -34.99 2.19
C ARG A 892 -12.75 -35.13 1.61
N GLU A 893 -13.13 -34.21 0.70
CA GLU A 893 -14.43 -34.26 0.02
C GLU A 893 -14.61 -35.57 -0.75
N SER A 894 -13.57 -36.07 -1.38
CA SER A 894 -13.59 -37.36 -2.08
C SER A 894 -13.74 -38.55 -1.11
N GLN A 895 -13.11 -38.49 0.07
CA GLN A 895 -13.26 -39.52 1.11
C GLN A 895 -14.63 -39.50 1.74
N GLU A 896 -15.17 -38.33 2.03
CA GLU A 896 -16.52 -38.16 2.57
C GLU A 896 -17.59 -38.74 1.61
N LYS A 897 -17.46 -38.44 0.31
CA LYS A 897 -18.34 -38.98 -0.73
C LYS A 897 -18.23 -40.53 -0.81
N LYS A 898 -17.02 -41.08 -0.71
CA LYS A 898 -16.84 -42.53 -0.69
C LYS A 898 -17.47 -43.18 0.53
N ASN A 899 -17.30 -42.56 1.71
CA ASN A 899 -17.90 -43.09 2.95
C ASN A 899 -19.42 -42.95 2.92
N GLN A 900 -19.99 -41.90 2.36
CA GLN A 900 -21.42 -41.77 2.16
C GLN A 900 -21.97 -42.87 1.21
N ASN A 901 -21.29 -43.14 0.09
CA ASN A 901 -21.70 -44.18 -0.85
C ASN A 901 -21.54 -45.59 -0.24
N GLN A 902 -20.51 -45.83 0.56
CA GLN A 902 -20.36 -47.10 1.28
C GLN A 902 -21.44 -47.32 2.35
N ASN A 903 -21.81 -46.25 3.06
CA ASN A 903 -22.92 -46.33 4.04
C ASN A 903 -24.31 -46.48 3.37
N ILE A 904 -24.48 -46.04 2.14
CA ILE A 904 -25.69 -46.24 1.35
C ILE A 904 -25.74 -47.70 0.90
N ASN A 905 -24.63 -48.26 0.37
CA ASN A 905 -24.55 -49.65 -0.04
C ASN A 905 -24.65 -50.64 1.12
N LEU A 906 -24.19 -50.32 2.32
CA LEU A 906 -24.34 -51.14 3.54
C LEU A 906 -25.77 -51.13 4.10
N LYS A 907 -26.59 -50.12 3.76
CA LYS A 907 -28.01 -50.10 4.12
C LYS A 907 -28.91 -50.88 3.17
N ASP A 908 -28.42 -51.19 2.00
CA ASP A 908 -29.13 -51.99 0.98
C ASP A 908 -28.73 -53.47 0.99
N VAL A 909 -27.81 -53.90 1.91
CA VAL A 909 -27.43 -55.31 2.10
C VAL A 909 -28.39 -55.92 3.13
N PRO A 910 -29.02 -57.03 2.85
CA PRO A 910 -29.88 -57.75 3.79
C PRO A 910 -29.12 -58.12 5.08
N GLU A 911 -29.83 -58.06 6.24
CA GLU A 911 -29.22 -58.28 7.57
C GLU A 911 -28.54 -59.63 7.72
N ASP A 912 -28.91 -60.61 6.94
CA ASP A 912 -28.36 -62.00 6.95
C ASP A 912 -26.92 -62.06 6.36
N GLU A 913 -26.53 -61.15 5.46
CA GLU A 913 -25.18 -61.07 4.92
C GLU A 913 -24.21 -60.25 5.82
N LEU A 914 -24.76 -59.36 6.66
CA LEU A 914 -23.98 -58.55 7.60
C LEU A 914 -23.50 -59.35 8.83
N ALA A 915 -24.14 -60.42 9.18
CA ALA A 915 -23.75 -61.30 10.28
C ALA A 915 -22.47 -62.09 9.98
N GLY A 916 -22.28 -62.54 8.71
CA GLY A 916 -21.12 -63.30 8.27
C GLY A 916 -19.82 -62.43 8.20
N THR A 917 -19.93 -61.17 7.84
CA THR A 917 -18.78 -60.23 7.70
C THR A 917 -18.28 -59.66 9.03
N ARG A 918 -19.07 -59.69 10.09
CA ARG A 918 -18.66 -59.28 11.46
C ARG A 918 -17.80 -60.33 12.16
N GLU A 919 -17.90 -61.60 11.82
CA GLU A 919 -17.05 -62.66 12.36
C GLU A 919 -15.66 -62.72 11.71
N GLU A 920 -15.51 -62.33 10.44
CA GLU A 920 -14.21 -62.25 9.76
C GLU A 920 -13.35 -61.03 10.11
N ILE A 921 -13.95 -59.94 10.66
CA ILE A 921 -13.19 -58.73 11.06
C ILE A 921 -12.68 -58.81 12.51
N ASN A 922 -13.18 -59.80 13.30
CA ASN A 922 -12.79 -60.03 14.70
C ASN A 922 -11.84 -61.20 14.89
N GLN A 923 -11.40 -61.89 13.83
CA GLN A 923 -10.26 -62.77 13.81
C GLN A 923 -9.04 -62.06 13.17
#